data_285e59890b80fea60155784d2e93eff3
#
_entry.id   285e59890b80fea60155784d2e93eff3
#
_cell.length_a   1.000
_cell.length_b   1.000
_cell.length_c   1.000
_cell.angle_alpha   90.00
_cell.angle_beta   90.00
_cell.angle_gamma   90.00
#
_symmetry.space_group_name_H-M   'P 1'
#
loop_
_entity.id
_entity.type
_entity.pdbx_description
1 polymer ?
#
loop_
_entity_poly.entity_id
_entity_poly.type
_entity_poly.pdbx_seq_one_letter_code
_entity_poly.pdbx_strand_id
1 'polypeptide(L)'
;MQQRIGESMKSKKMLYWTGAIAAAVVLLIILIVTLDKNGNYVSRALAGKAMALGMTDREICEEWGDENESFFPASAKGQWYVKYLDYLIGNEYIELPKELKEEDMEDFAAGALTYGEAAFAAEKVEKGLSKALNISKKKYGDPMPKEEWWLFYETFLKKADQERKVQRKNLVLYGTPANVEGAGIWTAYTSKGALEFEGLSLDSYIDREIQVWVRGTDIIRVEKEISDKVVYKNAWLVPADGKMEVYIGDIMRSFPLESAVKEETGGVLADVSLTGGKIKKLSLKKDIIQGKVLAVRDNAIEIEGYGNVAVADDFKVYKTYGTVREARKKDILVGYDIQNFVGEDKRICAALLVKSFDARNIRVLLMDTGFKSIFHDTVTLKCQVPMKVTLDDYEFTVEAGEKFTIFDGDERLRRADRRFIVEPEDPTQSIYVTTLERGQGTPAYQGSLEISQEKEGLLLLNDLDVEDYLTKVVPSEMPSSYEMEALKAQAVCARTYAYRQIKANAYSRYGAHVDDSTNYQVYNNTVSSERTDAAVKETCGQMVFYGDKAAETYYFSTSCGHTTDGTIWGADQSAVPYLKGVALTDGRTVMKELKDNDSFETFIKDKKVKTYDSSFPMYRWETKFTNRDLEKKVSGIGEIQAVFVTERGTGGIAKKLKIYGSEGEKIVSGESQIRSILGDESLVYRKNDGKTQTGWSSMPSAYIAIDETARDEESGLRTFTVWGGGYGHGVGMSQNGAQQMAREGNDY
;
A
#
# COMPACT_ATOMS: atom_id res chain seq x y z
N MET A 1 43.06 -22.99 -15.55
CA MET A 1 42.39 -24.26 -15.20
C MET A 1 41.16 -24.05 -14.32
N GLN A 2 41.11 -23.08 -13.41
CA GLN A 2 39.92 -22.77 -12.57
C GLN A 2 38.74 -22.12 -13.32
N GLN A 3 38.96 -21.35 -14.39
CA GLN A 3 37.87 -20.76 -15.21
C GLN A 3 37.07 -21.81 -16.02
N ARG A 4 37.69 -22.86 -16.50
CA ARG A 4 37.00 -23.94 -17.24
C ARG A 4 36.14 -24.87 -16.38
N ILE A 5 36.41 -24.94 -15.07
CA ILE A 5 35.61 -25.76 -14.13
C ILE A 5 34.33 -25.02 -13.74
N GLY A 6 34.36 -23.69 -13.65
CA GLY A 6 33.19 -22.84 -13.34
C GLY A 6 32.12 -22.84 -14.44
N GLU A 7 32.55 -22.82 -15.71
CA GLU A 7 31.63 -22.84 -16.86
C GLU A 7 30.98 -24.23 -17.06
N SER A 8 31.71 -25.32 -16.80
CA SER A 8 31.15 -26.68 -16.87
C SER A 8 30.12 -26.95 -15.76
N MET A 9 30.30 -26.37 -14.57
CA MET A 9 29.32 -26.51 -13.49
C MET A 9 28.05 -25.64 -13.69
N LYS A 10 28.17 -24.47 -14.29
CA LYS A 10 27.02 -23.64 -14.67
C LYS A 10 26.20 -24.28 -15.77
N SER A 11 26.84 -24.84 -16.79
CA SER A 11 26.12 -25.52 -17.89
C SER A 11 25.41 -26.80 -17.43
N LYS A 12 26.01 -27.58 -16.54
CA LYS A 12 25.36 -28.77 -15.98
C LYS A 12 24.20 -28.43 -15.04
N LYS A 13 24.30 -27.38 -14.20
CA LYS A 13 23.18 -26.90 -13.41
C LYS A 13 22.03 -26.39 -14.29
N MET A 14 22.33 -25.65 -15.33
CA MET A 14 21.35 -25.15 -16.29
C MET A 14 20.66 -26.31 -17.03
N LEU A 15 21.38 -27.38 -17.41
CA LEU A 15 20.79 -28.57 -18.04
C LEU A 15 19.91 -29.39 -17.08
N TYR A 16 20.24 -29.45 -15.79
CA TYR A 16 19.39 -30.10 -14.77
C TYR A 16 18.12 -29.31 -14.47
N TRP A 17 18.17 -27.98 -14.47
CA TRP A 17 16.99 -27.14 -14.29
C TRP A 17 16.06 -27.14 -15.49
N THR A 18 16.58 -27.12 -16.72
CA THR A 18 15.76 -27.25 -17.93
C THR A 18 15.11 -28.63 -18.04
N GLY A 19 15.78 -29.71 -17.61
CA GLY A 19 15.21 -31.05 -17.54
C GLY A 19 14.12 -31.18 -16.48
N ALA A 20 14.26 -30.53 -15.31
CA ALA A 20 13.26 -30.54 -14.25
C ALA A 20 12.01 -29.73 -14.63
N ILE A 21 12.19 -28.58 -15.30
CA ILE A 21 11.08 -27.76 -15.79
C ILE A 21 10.34 -28.48 -16.93
N ALA A 22 11.06 -29.10 -17.85
CA ALA A 22 10.44 -29.92 -18.92
C ALA A 22 9.67 -31.12 -18.35
N ALA A 23 10.20 -31.78 -17.32
CA ALA A 23 9.51 -32.89 -16.65
C ALA A 23 8.27 -32.39 -15.85
N ALA A 24 8.33 -31.22 -15.22
CA ALA A 24 7.19 -30.61 -14.54
C ALA A 24 6.09 -30.19 -15.54
N VAL A 25 6.46 -29.62 -16.69
CA VAL A 25 5.52 -29.26 -17.76
C VAL A 25 4.89 -30.52 -18.40
N VAL A 26 5.67 -31.57 -18.59
CA VAL A 26 5.14 -32.86 -19.12
C VAL A 26 4.23 -33.54 -18.10
N LEU A 27 4.55 -33.49 -16.79
CA LEU A 27 3.66 -33.95 -15.71
C LEU A 27 2.37 -33.14 -15.66
N LEU A 28 2.45 -31.81 -15.84
CA LEU A 28 1.30 -30.91 -15.87
C LEU A 28 0.40 -31.18 -17.08
N ILE A 29 0.99 -31.39 -18.25
CA ILE A 29 0.25 -31.78 -19.50
C ILE A 29 -0.41 -33.14 -19.30
N ILE A 30 0.27 -34.10 -18.68
CA ILE A 30 -0.30 -35.43 -18.38
C ILE A 30 -1.45 -35.27 -17.36
N LEU A 31 -1.34 -34.41 -16.38
CA LEU A 31 -2.38 -34.16 -15.37
C LEU A 31 -3.62 -33.48 -15.99
N ILE A 32 -3.41 -32.48 -16.87
CA ILE A 32 -4.49 -31.81 -17.60
C ILE A 32 -5.19 -32.81 -18.57
N VAL A 33 -4.42 -33.64 -19.27
CA VAL A 33 -4.97 -34.66 -20.18
C VAL A 33 -5.66 -35.80 -19.43
N THR A 34 -5.22 -36.15 -18.23
CA THR A 34 -5.89 -37.17 -17.40
C THR A 34 -7.21 -36.70 -16.79
N LEU A 35 -7.37 -35.39 -16.52
CA LEU A 35 -8.63 -34.81 -16.03
C LEU A 35 -9.69 -34.60 -17.11
N ASP A 36 -9.33 -34.64 -18.41
CA ASP A 36 -10.31 -34.58 -19.51
C ASP A 36 -10.67 -35.98 -20.06
N LYS A 37 -10.51 -37.04 -19.27
CA LYS A 37 -10.93 -38.41 -19.63
C LYS A 37 -12.43 -38.53 -19.94
N ASN A 38 -13.23 -37.54 -19.53
CA ASN A 38 -14.68 -37.56 -19.64
C ASN A 38 -15.22 -37.06 -21.00
N GLY A 39 -14.36 -36.67 -21.95
CA GLY A 39 -14.78 -36.21 -23.27
C GLY A 39 -15.78 -35.06 -23.22
N ASN A 40 -17.04 -35.31 -23.57
CA ASN A 40 -18.12 -34.32 -23.58
C ASN A 40 -18.78 -34.06 -22.22
N TYR A 41 -18.37 -34.74 -21.15
CA TYR A 41 -18.96 -34.58 -19.80
C TYR A 41 -18.14 -33.64 -18.92
N VAL A 42 -18.80 -32.95 -17.98
CA VAL A 42 -18.12 -32.11 -16.99
C VAL A 42 -17.60 -33.00 -15.86
N SER A 43 -16.35 -32.78 -15.42
CA SER A 43 -15.81 -33.43 -14.21
C SER A 43 -16.38 -32.82 -12.92
N ARG A 44 -16.41 -33.62 -11.84
CA ARG A 44 -16.77 -33.11 -10.49
C ARG A 44 -15.85 -32.00 -10.04
N ALA A 45 -14.55 -32.10 -10.33
CA ALA A 45 -13.57 -31.06 -10.02
C ALA A 45 -13.93 -29.71 -10.67
N LEU A 46 -14.20 -29.68 -11.98
CA LEU A 46 -14.55 -28.46 -12.69
C LEU A 46 -15.93 -27.91 -12.30
N ALA A 47 -16.92 -28.78 -12.15
CA ALA A 47 -18.24 -28.41 -11.69
C ALA A 47 -18.20 -27.92 -10.23
N GLY A 48 -17.41 -28.55 -9.37
CA GLY A 48 -17.19 -28.16 -8.00
C GLY A 48 -16.57 -26.77 -7.88
N LYS A 49 -15.49 -26.49 -8.64
CA LYS A 49 -14.95 -25.14 -8.73
C LYS A 49 -16.02 -24.12 -9.14
N ALA A 50 -16.80 -24.43 -10.19
CA ALA A 50 -17.83 -23.52 -10.66
C ALA A 50 -18.92 -23.29 -9.60
N MET A 51 -19.39 -24.35 -8.91
CA MET A 51 -20.36 -24.23 -7.83
C MET A 51 -19.83 -23.39 -6.67
N ALA A 52 -18.62 -23.70 -6.16
CA ALA A 52 -18.01 -22.97 -5.06
C ALA A 52 -17.85 -21.48 -5.40
N LEU A 53 -17.24 -21.16 -6.55
CA LEU A 53 -17.10 -19.78 -7.02
C LEU A 53 -18.43 -19.12 -7.44
N GLY A 54 -19.50 -19.88 -7.61
CA GLY A 54 -20.87 -19.36 -7.73
C GLY A 54 -21.45 -18.90 -6.40
N MET A 55 -20.97 -19.40 -5.28
CA MET A 55 -21.49 -19.12 -3.95
C MET A 55 -20.57 -18.24 -3.10
N THR A 56 -19.25 -18.44 -3.20
CA THR A 56 -18.27 -17.78 -2.34
C THR A 56 -16.97 -17.45 -3.07
N ASP A 57 -16.09 -16.67 -2.45
CA ASP A 57 -14.77 -16.32 -2.98
C ASP A 57 -13.77 -17.47 -2.69
N ARG A 58 -12.70 -17.59 -3.52
CA ARG A 58 -11.70 -18.65 -3.38
C ARG A 58 -11.06 -18.66 -1.99
N GLU A 59 -10.77 -17.48 -1.45
CA GLU A 59 -10.15 -17.29 -0.15
C GLU A 59 -10.96 -17.97 0.96
N ILE A 60 -12.28 -17.92 0.90
CA ILE A 60 -13.17 -18.61 1.87
C ILE A 60 -13.05 -20.14 1.76
N CYS A 61 -12.87 -20.67 0.54
CA CYS A 61 -12.63 -22.11 0.36
C CYS A 61 -11.24 -22.51 0.91
N GLU A 62 -10.24 -21.65 0.77
CA GLU A 62 -8.89 -21.85 1.32
C GLU A 62 -8.90 -21.79 2.86
N GLU A 63 -9.52 -20.77 3.44
CA GLU A 63 -9.68 -20.62 4.91
C GLU A 63 -10.41 -21.82 5.51
N TRP A 64 -11.46 -22.30 4.83
CA TRP A 64 -12.18 -23.50 5.28
C TRP A 64 -11.26 -24.72 5.32
N GLY A 65 -10.42 -24.92 4.30
CA GLY A 65 -9.44 -26.00 4.22
C GLY A 65 -8.31 -25.91 5.26
N ASP A 66 -7.94 -24.69 5.68
CA ASP A 66 -6.94 -24.47 6.73
C ASP A 66 -7.49 -24.79 8.13
N GLU A 67 -8.81 -24.64 8.34
CA GLU A 67 -9.48 -24.85 9.61
C GLU A 67 -10.04 -26.29 9.80
N ASN A 68 -10.15 -27.08 8.72
CA ASN A 68 -10.77 -28.40 8.72
C ASN A 68 -9.87 -29.48 8.13
N GLU A 69 -10.14 -30.73 8.45
CA GLU A 69 -9.49 -31.88 7.81
C GLU A 69 -10.01 -32.06 6.39
N SER A 70 -9.08 -32.27 5.43
CA SER A 70 -9.43 -32.53 4.03
C SER A 70 -10.05 -33.91 3.89
N PHE A 71 -11.01 -34.04 2.98
CA PHE A 71 -11.58 -35.31 2.56
C PHE A 71 -10.67 -36.08 1.57
N PHE A 72 -9.59 -35.43 1.11
CA PHE A 72 -8.65 -35.97 0.14
C PHE A 72 -7.38 -36.51 0.82
N PRO A 73 -6.72 -37.55 0.22
CA PRO A 73 -5.48 -38.06 0.74
C PRO A 73 -4.36 -37.01 0.72
N ALA A 74 -3.37 -37.17 1.57
CA ALA A 74 -2.24 -36.26 1.65
C ALA A 74 -1.47 -36.12 0.31
N SER A 75 -1.54 -37.13 -0.58
CA SER A 75 -0.99 -37.08 -1.93
C SER A 75 -1.68 -36.04 -2.83
N ALA A 76 -2.95 -35.74 -2.59
CA ALA A 76 -3.72 -34.75 -3.35
C ALA A 76 -3.53 -33.32 -2.82
N LYS A 77 -2.80 -33.14 -1.73
CA LYS A 77 -2.54 -31.83 -1.15
C LYS A 77 -1.86 -30.90 -2.17
N GLY A 78 -2.47 -29.75 -2.42
CA GLY A 78 -1.99 -28.79 -3.41
C GLY A 78 -2.57 -28.97 -4.82
N GLN A 79 -3.41 -29.97 -5.04
CA GLN A 79 -4.21 -30.04 -6.27
C GLN A 79 -5.26 -28.93 -6.26
N TRP A 80 -5.40 -28.25 -7.41
CA TRP A 80 -6.22 -27.04 -7.55
C TRP A 80 -7.69 -27.21 -7.12
N TYR A 81 -8.26 -28.39 -7.27
CA TYR A 81 -9.67 -28.67 -7.02
C TYR A 81 -10.00 -29.01 -5.57
N VAL A 82 -9.00 -29.41 -4.76
CA VAL A 82 -9.22 -29.91 -3.39
C VAL A 82 -9.93 -28.88 -2.54
N LYS A 83 -9.48 -27.64 -2.50
CA LYS A 83 -10.10 -26.56 -1.70
C LYS A 83 -11.58 -26.34 -2.02
N TYR A 84 -11.95 -26.43 -3.31
CA TYR A 84 -13.35 -26.24 -3.73
C TYR A 84 -14.23 -27.44 -3.35
N LEU A 85 -13.72 -28.65 -3.55
CA LEU A 85 -14.47 -29.86 -3.22
C LEU A 85 -14.57 -30.07 -1.72
N ASP A 86 -13.49 -29.85 -0.96
CA ASP A 86 -13.51 -29.89 0.50
C ASP A 86 -14.57 -28.94 1.08
N TYR A 87 -14.57 -27.68 0.59
CA TYR A 87 -15.58 -26.69 0.98
C TYR A 87 -17.02 -27.19 0.69
N LEU A 88 -17.25 -27.75 -0.51
CA LEU A 88 -18.59 -28.22 -0.91
C LEU A 88 -19.03 -29.46 -0.16
N ILE A 89 -18.13 -30.40 0.10
CA ILE A 89 -18.43 -31.63 0.85
C ILE A 89 -18.69 -31.28 2.31
N GLY A 90 -17.83 -30.50 2.91
CA GLY A 90 -17.95 -30.09 4.30
C GLY A 90 -19.18 -29.26 4.62
N ASN A 91 -19.67 -28.47 3.65
CA ASN A 91 -20.93 -27.71 3.75
C ASN A 91 -22.13 -28.47 3.16
N GLU A 92 -22.00 -29.79 2.92
CA GLU A 92 -23.05 -30.70 2.46
C GLU A 92 -23.68 -30.33 1.10
N TYR A 93 -22.97 -29.64 0.21
CA TYR A 93 -23.41 -29.40 -1.17
C TYR A 93 -23.11 -30.58 -2.09
N ILE A 94 -22.14 -31.43 -1.72
CA ILE A 94 -21.82 -32.69 -2.39
C ILE A 94 -21.93 -33.82 -1.36
N GLU A 95 -22.62 -34.90 -1.74
CA GLU A 95 -22.73 -36.10 -0.93
C GLU A 95 -21.75 -37.16 -1.47
N LEU A 96 -20.88 -37.67 -0.58
CA LEU A 96 -19.95 -38.72 -0.94
C LEU A 96 -20.64 -40.09 -0.92
N PRO A 97 -20.35 -40.98 -1.89
CA PRO A 97 -20.80 -42.36 -1.84
C PRO A 97 -20.33 -43.07 -0.57
N LYS A 98 -21.20 -43.80 0.11
CA LYS A 98 -20.92 -44.46 1.40
C LYS A 98 -19.74 -45.43 1.39
N GLU A 99 -19.42 -46.02 0.23
CA GLU A 99 -18.36 -47.01 0.03
C GLU A 99 -17.08 -46.36 -0.52
N LEU A 100 -17.05 -45.04 -0.78
CA LEU A 100 -15.90 -44.33 -1.30
C LEU A 100 -14.78 -44.27 -0.24
N LYS A 101 -13.61 -44.75 -0.60
CA LYS A 101 -12.43 -44.70 0.24
C LYS A 101 -11.62 -43.42 -0.05
N GLU A 102 -10.81 -43.00 0.92
CA GLU A 102 -9.91 -41.88 0.77
C GLU A 102 -8.98 -42.02 -0.45
N GLU A 103 -8.46 -43.23 -0.72
CA GLU A 103 -7.60 -43.55 -1.87
C GLU A 103 -8.28 -43.35 -3.23
N ASP A 104 -9.63 -43.38 -3.31
CA ASP A 104 -10.40 -43.22 -4.53
C ASP A 104 -10.88 -41.78 -4.77
N MET A 105 -10.57 -40.86 -3.89
CA MET A 105 -11.06 -39.47 -3.94
C MET A 105 -10.55 -38.68 -5.16
N GLU A 106 -9.33 -38.96 -5.63
CA GLU A 106 -8.80 -38.33 -6.85
C GLU A 106 -9.56 -38.77 -8.09
N ASP A 107 -9.88 -40.08 -8.19
CA ASP A 107 -10.70 -40.64 -9.30
C ASP A 107 -12.16 -40.14 -9.20
N PHE A 108 -12.69 -39.97 -8.00
CA PHE A 108 -13.99 -39.35 -7.78
C PHE A 108 -14.02 -37.93 -8.32
N ALA A 109 -13.03 -37.09 -7.97
CA ALA A 109 -12.92 -35.71 -8.45
C ALA A 109 -12.78 -35.60 -9.96
N ALA A 110 -11.99 -36.50 -10.56
CA ALA A 110 -11.78 -36.59 -12.02
C ALA A 110 -13.00 -37.16 -12.77
N GLY A 111 -13.85 -37.90 -12.08
CA GLY A 111 -15.04 -38.54 -12.68
C GLY A 111 -16.10 -37.50 -13.13
N ALA A 112 -16.98 -37.97 -14.05
CA ALA A 112 -18.05 -37.10 -14.56
C ALA A 112 -19.09 -36.79 -13.47
N LEU A 113 -19.49 -35.51 -13.38
CA LEU A 113 -20.64 -35.08 -12.56
C LEU A 113 -21.92 -35.75 -13.13
N THR A 114 -22.77 -36.25 -12.25
CA THR A 114 -24.06 -36.79 -12.66
C THR A 114 -25.18 -35.76 -12.50
N TYR A 115 -26.28 -35.96 -13.20
CA TYR A 115 -27.47 -35.11 -13.00
C TYR A 115 -28.01 -35.17 -11.59
N GLY A 116 -27.86 -36.31 -10.90
CA GLY A 116 -28.28 -36.45 -9.50
C GLY A 116 -27.46 -35.57 -8.56
N GLU A 117 -26.15 -35.51 -8.72
CA GLU A 117 -25.26 -34.66 -7.94
C GLU A 117 -25.53 -33.18 -8.20
N ALA A 118 -25.75 -32.80 -9.47
CA ALA A 118 -26.13 -31.43 -9.83
C ALA A 118 -27.50 -31.05 -9.21
N ALA A 119 -28.47 -31.97 -9.24
CA ALA A 119 -29.77 -31.77 -8.62
C ALA A 119 -29.65 -31.63 -7.11
N PHE A 120 -28.85 -32.45 -6.45
CA PHE A 120 -28.60 -32.40 -5.02
C PHE A 120 -28.04 -31.05 -4.57
N ALA A 121 -26.95 -30.61 -5.23
CA ALA A 121 -26.35 -29.31 -4.95
C ALA A 121 -27.35 -28.15 -5.14
N ALA A 122 -28.16 -28.22 -6.21
CA ALA A 122 -29.15 -27.19 -6.49
C ALA A 122 -30.24 -27.10 -5.40
N GLU A 123 -30.74 -28.26 -4.90
CA GLU A 123 -31.73 -28.29 -3.83
C GLU A 123 -31.22 -27.74 -2.50
N LYS A 124 -29.88 -27.84 -2.25
CA LYS A 124 -29.23 -27.23 -1.08
C LYS A 124 -29.16 -25.73 -1.20
N VAL A 125 -28.94 -25.17 -2.40
CA VAL A 125 -28.92 -23.72 -2.65
C VAL A 125 -30.34 -23.13 -2.53
N GLU A 126 -31.33 -23.73 -3.20
CA GLU A 126 -32.74 -23.32 -3.11
C GLU A 126 -33.66 -24.51 -3.41
N LYS A 127 -34.58 -24.74 -2.51
CA LYS A 127 -35.57 -25.83 -2.66
C LYS A 127 -36.38 -25.71 -3.96
N GLY A 128 -36.34 -26.76 -4.77
CA GLY A 128 -37.02 -26.84 -6.06
C GLY A 128 -36.20 -26.35 -7.23
N LEU A 129 -34.95 -25.89 -7.03
CA LEU A 129 -34.07 -25.45 -8.10
C LEU A 129 -33.66 -26.60 -9.05
N SER A 130 -33.63 -27.84 -8.55
CA SER A 130 -33.38 -29.05 -9.34
C SER A 130 -34.33 -29.24 -10.52
N LYS A 131 -35.55 -28.68 -10.44
CA LYS A 131 -36.55 -28.73 -11.52
C LYS A 131 -36.04 -28.05 -12.81
N ALA A 132 -35.10 -27.14 -12.69
CA ALA A 132 -34.48 -26.50 -13.86
C ALA A 132 -33.68 -27.46 -14.75
N LEU A 133 -33.28 -28.62 -14.24
CA LEU A 133 -32.65 -29.68 -15.05
C LEU A 133 -33.61 -30.29 -16.07
N ASN A 134 -34.90 -30.21 -15.84
CA ASN A 134 -35.96 -30.71 -16.72
C ASN A 134 -35.76 -32.18 -17.17
N ILE A 135 -35.30 -33.04 -16.28
CA ILE A 135 -35.05 -34.46 -16.53
C ILE A 135 -35.82 -35.36 -15.58
N SER A 136 -36.07 -36.61 -15.99
CA SER A 136 -36.65 -37.61 -15.13
C SER A 136 -35.64 -38.13 -14.09
N LYS A 137 -36.10 -38.50 -12.90
CA LYS A 137 -35.26 -39.11 -11.85
C LYS A 137 -34.54 -40.39 -12.29
N LYS A 138 -35.03 -41.07 -13.33
CA LYS A 138 -34.40 -42.27 -13.90
C LYS A 138 -33.02 -41.96 -14.52
N LYS A 139 -32.76 -40.70 -14.91
CA LYS A 139 -31.49 -40.24 -15.49
C LYS A 139 -30.53 -39.67 -14.46
N TYR A 140 -30.88 -39.65 -13.19
CA TYR A 140 -30.04 -39.04 -12.15
C TYR A 140 -28.63 -39.69 -12.03
N GLY A 141 -28.49 -40.97 -12.41
CA GLY A 141 -27.19 -41.64 -12.45
C GLY A 141 -26.37 -41.38 -13.71
N ASP A 142 -26.96 -40.74 -14.72
CA ASP A 142 -26.26 -40.50 -16.00
C ASP A 142 -25.26 -39.34 -15.86
N PRO A 143 -24.09 -39.42 -16.56
CA PRO A 143 -23.13 -38.30 -16.61
C PRO A 143 -23.73 -37.06 -17.29
N MET A 144 -23.42 -35.88 -16.78
CA MET A 144 -23.94 -34.62 -17.31
C MET A 144 -23.04 -34.02 -18.39
N PRO A 145 -23.55 -33.80 -19.65
CA PRO A 145 -22.79 -33.15 -20.68
C PRO A 145 -22.33 -31.75 -20.32
N LYS A 146 -21.13 -31.34 -20.77
CA LYS A 146 -20.57 -30.00 -20.51
C LYS A 146 -21.54 -28.87 -20.90
N GLU A 147 -22.17 -28.98 -22.07
CA GLU A 147 -23.10 -27.93 -22.54
C GLU A 147 -24.34 -27.81 -21.65
N GLU A 148 -24.91 -28.95 -21.26
CA GLU A 148 -26.09 -28.95 -20.37
C GLU A 148 -25.75 -28.46 -18.95
N TRP A 149 -24.54 -28.81 -18.46
CA TRP A 149 -24.05 -28.26 -17.19
C TRP A 149 -23.96 -26.75 -17.24
N TRP A 150 -23.34 -26.13 -18.25
CA TRP A 150 -23.19 -24.69 -18.29
C TRP A 150 -24.53 -23.95 -18.48
N LEU A 151 -25.49 -24.54 -19.18
CA LEU A 151 -26.84 -24.01 -19.30
C LEU A 151 -27.56 -24.05 -17.94
N PHE A 152 -27.44 -25.16 -17.22
CA PHE A 152 -27.98 -25.30 -15.87
C PHE A 152 -27.29 -24.35 -14.88
N TYR A 153 -25.97 -24.22 -14.96
CA TYR A 153 -25.17 -23.36 -14.10
C TYR A 153 -25.60 -21.88 -14.15
N GLU A 154 -26.05 -21.39 -15.30
CA GLU A 154 -26.63 -20.04 -15.40
C GLU A 154 -27.87 -19.87 -14.51
N THR A 155 -28.67 -20.90 -14.40
CA THR A 155 -29.86 -20.90 -13.53
C THR A 155 -29.49 -21.07 -12.07
N PHE A 156 -28.51 -21.91 -11.79
CA PHE A 156 -27.90 -22.08 -10.47
C PHE A 156 -27.34 -20.77 -9.94
N LEU A 157 -26.53 -20.06 -10.72
CA LEU A 157 -25.93 -18.76 -10.36
C LEU A 157 -26.96 -17.71 -9.95
N LYS A 158 -28.10 -17.63 -10.64
CA LYS A 158 -29.17 -16.65 -10.30
C LYS A 158 -29.66 -16.78 -8.85
N LYS A 159 -29.45 -17.95 -8.22
CA LYS A 159 -29.85 -18.26 -6.86
C LYS A 159 -28.66 -18.31 -5.90
N ALA A 160 -27.53 -18.83 -6.36
CA ALA A 160 -26.33 -19.00 -5.57
C ALA A 160 -25.58 -17.67 -5.37
N ASP A 161 -25.45 -16.87 -6.43
CA ASP A 161 -24.72 -15.59 -6.43
C ASP A 161 -25.66 -14.39 -6.18
N GLN A 162 -26.18 -14.27 -4.95
CA GLN A 162 -27.10 -13.20 -4.58
C GLN A 162 -26.46 -11.80 -4.70
N GLU A 163 -25.15 -11.69 -4.47
CA GLU A 163 -24.41 -10.45 -4.53
C GLU A 163 -23.96 -10.08 -5.95
N ARG A 164 -24.21 -10.94 -6.94
CA ARG A 164 -23.82 -10.76 -8.34
C ARG A 164 -22.31 -10.53 -8.55
N LYS A 165 -21.49 -11.22 -7.79
CA LYS A 165 -20.02 -11.14 -7.88
C LYS A 165 -19.47 -11.84 -9.13
N VAL A 166 -20.15 -12.86 -9.65
CA VAL A 166 -19.75 -13.51 -10.91
C VAL A 166 -20.12 -12.61 -12.09
N GLN A 167 -19.12 -12.25 -12.88
CA GLN A 167 -19.24 -11.33 -14.01
C GLN A 167 -18.79 -11.96 -15.31
N ARG A 168 -19.47 -11.60 -16.43
CA ARG A 168 -18.98 -11.87 -17.78
C ARG A 168 -18.06 -10.76 -18.21
N LYS A 169 -16.82 -11.06 -18.57
CA LYS A 169 -15.83 -10.09 -19.03
C LYS A 169 -15.27 -10.46 -20.39
N ASN A 170 -15.15 -9.47 -21.29
CA ASN A 170 -14.35 -9.59 -22.48
C ASN A 170 -12.93 -9.18 -22.18
N LEU A 171 -11.97 -9.98 -22.57
CA LEU A 171 -10.55 -9.71 -22.37
C LEU A 171 -9.70 -10.33 -23.49
N VAL A 172 -8.53 -9.74 -23.71
CA VAL A 172 -7.50 -10.32 -24.56
C VAL A 172 -6.55 -11.11 -23.66
N LEU A 173 -6.29 -12.38 -24.03
CA LEU A 173 -5.32 -13.21 -23.35
C LEU A 173 -3.94 -12.98 -23.97
N TYR A 174 -3.01 -12.45 -23.18
CA TYR A 174 -1.64 -12.17 -23.61
C TYR A 174 -0.69 -13.35 -23.41
N GLY A 175 -0.90 -14.12 -22.34
CA GLY A 175 -0.01 -15.20 -21.98
C GLY A 175 -0.51 -16.11 -20.87
N THR A 176 0.07 -17.30 -20.85
CA THR A 176 -0.07 -18.35 -19.85
C THR A 176 1.34 -18.90 -19.55
N PRO A 177 1.52 -19.84 -18.62
CA PRO A 177 2.81 -20.52 -18.44
C PRO A 177 3.40 -21.14 -19.72
N ALA A 178 2.58 -21.38 -20.75
CA ALA A 178 3.06 -21.93 -22.03
C ALA A 178 3.94 -20.95 -22.83
N ASN A 179 3.81 -19.64 -22.62
CA ASN A 179 4.53 -18.61 -23.39
C ASN A 179 5.09 -17.47 -22.58
N VAL A 180 5.01 -17.52 -21.25
CA VAL A 180 5.57 -16.53 -20.31
C VAL A 180 6.48 -17.26 -19.33
N GLU A 181 7.78 -16.98 -19.42
CA GLU A 181 8.78 -17.57 -18.52
C GLU A 181 8.59 -17.08 -17.09
N GLY A 182 8.62 -18.01 -16.13
CA GLY A 182 8.44 -17.70 -14.69
C GLY A 182 7.00 -17.40 -14.26
N ALA A 183 6.01 -17.59 -15.16
CA ALA A 183 4.61 -17.44 -14.79
C ALA A 183 4.18 -18.47 -13.73
N GLY A 184 3.25 -18.08 -12.85
CA GLY A 184 2.58 -19.02 -11.95
C GLY A 184 1.80 -20.08 -12.75
N ILE A 185 1.75 -21.31 -12.23
CA ILE A 185 1.19 -22.49 -12.94
C ILE A 185 -0.21 -22.24 -13.51
N TRP A 186 -1.02 -21.45 -12.81
CA TRP A 186 -2.41 -21.16 -13.17
C TRP A 186 -2.66 -19.69 -13.50
N THR A 187 -1.60 -18.90 -13.77
CA THR A 187 -1.75 -17.47 -14.03
C THR A 187 -1.94 -17.17 -15.51
N ALA A 188 -3.04 -16.50 -15.83
CA ALA A 188 -3.37 -15.94 -17.14
C ALA A 188 -3.13 -14.43 -17.16
N TYR A 189 -2.25 -13.95 -18.03
CA TYR A 189 -2.00 -12.52 -18.22
C TYR A 189 -2.94 -11.97 -19.28
N THR A 190 -3.73 -10.96 -18.90
CA THR A 190 -4.83 -10.48 -19.75
C THR A 190 -4.88 -8.96 -19.82
N SER A 191 -5.68 -8.41 -20.74
CA SER A 191 -5.98 -6.98 -20.82
C SER A 191 -6.76 -6.42 -19.60
N LYS A 192 -7.14 -7.28 -18.66
CA LYS A 192 -7.82 -6.92 -17.40
C LYS A 192 -6.97 -7.25 -16.16
N GLY A 193 -5.67 -7.45 -16.34
CA GLY A 193 -4.72 -7.88 -15.31
C GLY A 193 -4.48 -9.38 -15.29
N ALA A 194 -3.70 -9.84 -14.30
CA ALA A 194 -3.47 -11.25 -14.07
C ALA A 194 -4.71 -11.90 -13.45
N LEU A 195 -5.12 -13.05 -13.99
CA LEU A 195 -6.26 -13.83 -13.52
C LEU A 195 -5.80 -15.27 -13.29
N GLU A 196 -6.50 -16.00 -12.42
CA GLU A 196 -6.24 -17.41 -12.14
C GLU A 196 -7.21 -18.30 -12.94
N PHE A 197 -6.66 -19.35 -13.59
CA PHE A 197 -7.43 -20.22 -14.47
C PHE A 197 -7.40 -21.72 -14.09
N GLU A 198 -7.26 -22.00 -12.79
CA GLU A 198 -7.17 -23.36 -12.24
C GLU A 198 -8.17 -24.33 -12.91
N GLY A 199 -7.65 -25.47 -13.39
CA GLY A 199 -8.45 -26.53 -14.01
C GLY A 199 -8.96 -26.23 -15.41
N LEU A 200 -8.55 -25.13 -16.04
CA LEU A 200 -8.90 -24.80 -17.42
C LEU A 200 -7.69 -24.90 -18.35
N SER A 201 -7.93 -25.03 -19.65
CA SER A 201 -6.91 -24.94 -20.70
C SER A 201 -7.13 -23.65 -21.48
N LEU A 202 -6.16 -22.71 -21.41
CA LEU A 202 -6.26 -21.41 -22.05
C LEU A 202 -5.26 -21.21 -23.20
N ASP A 203 -4.31 -22.10 -23.41
CA ASP A 203 -3.19 -21.87 -24.33
C ASP A 203 -3.64 -21.67 -25.79
N SER A 204 -4.74 -22.28 -26.18
CA SER A 204 -5.33 -22.11 -27.53
C SER A 204 -5.95 -20.71 -27.74
N TYR A 205 -6.18 -19.99 -26.68
CA TYR A 205 -6.75 -18.64 -26.72
C TYR A 205 -5.71 -17.51 -26.59
N ILE A 206 -4.40 -17.86 -26.53
CA ILE A 206 -3.35 -16.84 -26.52
C ILE A 206 -3.45 -15.99 -27.79
N ASP A 207 -3.29 -14.66 -27.65
CA ASP A 207 -3.46 -13.66 -28.71
C ASP A 207 -4.89 -13.61 -29.31
N ARG A 208 -5.89 -13.90 -28.46
CA ARG A 208 -7.31 -13.82 -28.84
C ARG A 208 -8.09 -12.99 -27.84
N GLU A 209 -9.15 -12.40 -28.33
CA GLU A 209 -10.19 -11.81 -27.48
C GLU A 209 -11.20 -12.89 -27.14
N ILE A 210 -11.43 -13.11 -25.85
CA ILE A 210 -12.34 -14.12 -25.32
C ILE A 210 -13.33 -13.52 -24.33
N GLN A 211 -14.50 -14.15 -24.24
CA GLN A 211 -15.46 -13.89 -23.18
C GLN A 211 -15.33 -14.95 -22.11
N VAL A 212 -15.11 -14.51 -20.87
CA VAL A 212 -14.93 -15.38 -19.70
C VAL A 212 -15.93 -15.03 -18.61
N TRP A 213 -16.23 -16.00 -17.75
CA TRP A 213 -16.91 -15.78 -16.48
C TRP A 213 -15.86 -15.75 -15.39
N VAL A 214 -15.92 -14.72 -14.54
CA VAL A 214 -14.95 -14.52 -13.46
C VAL A 214 -15.65 -14.15 -12.16
N ARG A 215 -15.08 -14.60 -11.03
CA ARG A 215 -15.34 -14.09 -9.70
C ARG A 215 -14.04 -13.60 -9.10
N GLY A 216 -13.98 -12.30 -8.71
CA GLY A 216 -12.72 -11.72 -8.29
C GLY A 216 -11.65 -11.80 -9.40
N THR A 217 -10.60 -12.57 -9.11
CA THR A 217 -9.51 -12.89 -10.05
C THR A 217 -9.65 -14.27 -10.70
N ASP A 218 -10.63 -15.07 -10.33
CA ASP A 218 -10.74 -16.46 -10.75
C ASP A 218 -11.59 -16.63 -12.01
N ILE A 219 -11.02 -17.21 -13.06
CA ILE A 219 -11.74 -17.60 -14.28
C ILE A 219 -12.50 -18.89 -13.98
N ILE A 220 -13.84 -18.83 -14.07
CA ILE A 220 -14.72 -19.99 -13.89
C ILE A 220 -14.80 -20.80 -15.19
N ARG A 221 -14.97 -20.10 -16.33
CA ARG A 221 -15.00 -20.71 -17.66
C ARG A 221 -14.66 -19.71 -18.75
N VAL A 222 -14.21 -20.22 -19.89
CA VAL A 222 -14.26 -19.48 -21.17
C VAL A 222 -15.63 -19.75 -21.80
N GLU A 223 -16.39 -18.71 -22.10
CA GLU A 223 -17.69 -18.84 -22.73
C GLU A 223 -17.56 -18.99 -24.25
N LYS A 224 -16.75 -18.12 -24.85
CA LYS A 224 -16.45 -18.17 -26.30
C LYS A 224 -15.23 -17.35 -26.67
N GLU A 225 -14.65 -17.67 -27.83
CA GLU A 225 -13.76 -16.76 -28.56
C GLU A 225 -14.59 -15.66 -29.24
N ILE A 226 -14.11 -14.43 -29.15
CA ILE A 226 -14.73 -13.27 -29.81
C ILE A 226 -13.99 -12.94 -31.10
N SER A 227 -12.65 -12.90 -31.06
CA SER A 227 -11.81 -12.50 -32.18
C SER A 227 -10.40 -13.10 -32.09
N ASP A 228 -9.85 -13.51 -33.25
CA ASP A 228 -8.44 -13.81 -33.41
C ASP A 228 -7.62 -12.59 -33.87
N LYS A 229 -8.27 -11.42 -33.99
CA LYS A 229 -7.64 -10.14 -34.32
C LYS A 229 -7.59 -9.29 -33.08
N VAL A 230 -6.38 -9.03 -32.60
CA VAL A 230 -6.15 -8.24 -31.38
C VAL A 230 -5.14 -7.14 -31.65
N VAL A 231 -5.21 -6.08 -30.85
CA VAL A 231 -4.25 -4.98 -30.87
C VAL A 231 -3.70 -4.78 -29.46
N TYR A 232 -2.40 -4.95 -29.33
CA TYR A 232 -1.69 -4.58 -28.11
C TYR A 232 -1.37 -3.10 -28.17
N LYS A 233 -2.19 -2.33 -27.46
CA LYS A 233 -2.08 -0.88 -27.41
C LYS A 233 -0.91 -0.44 -26.56
N ASN A 234 -0.16 0.54 -27.06
CA ASN A 234 0.93 1.18 -26.33
C ASN A 234 1.95 0.18 -25.76
N ALA A 235 2.29 -0.86 -26.52
CA ALA A 235 3.31 -1.83 -26.14
C ALA A 235 4.71 -1.20 -26.29
N TRP A 236 5.63 -1.52 -25.36
CA TRP A 236 7.02 -1.13 -25.46
C TRP A 236 7.82 -2.19 -26.17
N LEU A 237 8.43 -1.82 -27.30
CA LEU A 237 9.18 -2.72 -28.18
C LEU A 237 10.69 -2.48 -28.04
N VAL A 238 11.47 -3.54 -27.83
CA VAL A 238 12.93 -3.47 -27.72
C VAL A 238 13.55 -4.47 -28.67
N PRO A 239 14.43 -4.04 -29.64
CA PRO A 239 15.20 -5.00 -30.44
C PRO A 239 16.28 -5.65 -29.56
N ALA A 240 16.30 -6.99 -29.52
CA ALA A 240 17.25 -7.78 -28.73
C ALA A 240 17.62 -9.07 -29.44
N ASP A 241 18.92 -9.34 -29.63
CA ASP A 241 19.47 -10.59 -30.16
C ASP A 241 18.76 -11.16 -31.42
N GLY A 242 18.44 -10.29 -32.39
CA GLY A 242 17.77 -10.65 -33.64
C GLY A 242 16.28 -10.92 -33.50
N LYS A 243 15.69 -10.68 -32.33
CA LYS A 243 14.28 -10.73 -32.03
C LYS A 243 13.77 -9.36 -31.59
N MET A 244 12.48 -9.24 -31.43
CA MET A 244 11.82 -8.08 -30.84
C MET A 244 11.13 -8.51 -29.54
N GLU A 245 11.57 -7.94 -28.44
CA GLU A 245 10.87 -8.07 -27.17
C GLU A 245 9.71 -7.09 -27.13
N VAL A 246 8.54 -7.56 -26.78
CA VAL A 246 7.28 -6.81 -26.67
C VAL A 246 6.80 -6.88 -25.24
N TYR A 247 6.82 -5.75 -24.54
CA TYR A 247 6.34 -5.63 -23.17
C TYR A 247 4.86 -5.27 -23.18
N ILE A 248 4.03 -6.15 -22.62
CA ILE A 248 2.56 -6.07 -22.60
C ILE A 248 2.13 -6.37 -21.18
N GLY A 249 1.60 -5.37 -20.46
CA GLY A 249 1.32 -5.53 -19.04
C GLY A 249 2.59 -5.91 -18.29
N ASP A 250 2.48 -6.86 -17.35
CA ASP A 250 3.61 -7.34 -16.54
C ASP A 250 4.47 -8.41 -17.23
N ILE A 251 4.26 -8.66 -18.52
CA ILE A 251 4.97 -9.72 -19.26
C ILE A 251 5.78 -9.19 -20.43
N MET A 252 6.83 -9.92 -20.76
CA MET A 252 7.60 -9.77 -21.99
C MET A 252 7.34 -10.96 -22.90
N ARG A 253 7.05 -10.68 -24.17
CA ARG A 253 6.87 -11.67 -25.24
C ARG A 253 7.91 -11.44 -26.34
N SER A 254 8.42 -12.52 -26.89
CA SER A 254 9.40 -12.48 -27.98
C SER A 254 8.74 -12.76 -29.32
N PHE A 255 8.96 -11.87 -30.29
CA PHE A 255 8.49 -11.98 -31.67
C PHE A 255 9.67 -11.91 -32.67
N PRO A 256 9.51 -12.31 -33.94
CA PRO A 256 10.51 -12.02 -34.97
C PRO A 256 10.78 -10.53 -35.07
N LEU A 257 12.05 -10.16 -35.32
CA LEU A 257 12.43 -8.77 -35.44
C LEU A 257 11.87 -8.15 -36.73
N GLU A 258 10.98 -7.17 -36.55
CA GLU A 258 10.41 -6.40 -37.64
C GLU A 258 11.36 -5.28 -38.10
N SER A 259 11.45 -5.05 -39.42
CA SER A 259 12.35 -4.04 -40.00
C SER A 259 12.11 -2.61 -39.44
N ALA A 260 10.88 -2.28 -39.10
CA ALA A 260 10.50 -0.97 -38.55
C ALA A 260 11.11 -0.71 -37.16
N VAL A 261 11.51 -1.74 -36.43
CA VAL A 261 12.07 -1.64 -35.05
C VAL A 261 13.57 -1.87 -35.03
N LYS A 262 14.15 -2.38 -36.10
CA LYS A 262 15.55 -2.82 -36.18
C LYS A 262 16.57 -1.72 -35.82
N GLU A 263 16.24 -0.47 -36.16
CA GLU A 263 17.14 0.69 -35.97
C GLU A 263 16.84 1.48 -34.68
N GLU A 264 15.81 1.07 -33.91
CA GLU A 264 15.43 1.75 -32.68
C GLU A 264 16.38 1.38 -31.53
N THR A 265 17.27 2.29 -31.20
CA THR A 265 18.17 2.11 -30.04
C THR A 265 17.43 2.42 -28.75
N GLY A 266 17.34 1.41 -27.87
CA GLY A 266 16.70 1.57 -26.56
C GLY A 266 15.19 1.31 -26.50
N GLY A 267 14.54 1.12 -27.65
CA GLY A 267 13.13 0.75 -27.77
C GLY A 267 12.22 1.86 -28.26
N VAL A 268 11.00 1.50 -28.62
CA VAL A 268 9.95 2.38 -29.17
C VAL A 268 8.56 1.96 -28.72
N LEU A 269 7.67 2.91 -28.50
CA LEU A 269 6.25 2.62 -28.23
C LEU A 269 5.50 2.32 -29.53
N ALA A 270 4.63 1.32 -29.53
CA ALA A 270 3.81 0.98 -30.68
C ALA A 270 2.48 0.34 -30.33
N ASP A 271 1.53 0.45 -31.25
CA ASP A 271 0.39 -0.45 -31.31
C ASP A 271 0.74 -1.65 -32.18
N VAL A 272 0.63 -2.87 -31.62
CA VAL A 272 0.96 -4.14 -32.26
C VAL A 272 -0.33 -4.85 -32.66
N SER A 273 -0.64 -4.90 -33.94
CA SER A 273 -1.83 -5.60 -34.45
C SER A 273 -1.48 -7.04 -34.83
N LEU A 274 -2.19 -8.01 -34.26
CA LEU A 274 -2.03 -9.43 -34.52
C LEU A 274 -3.28 -10.02 -35.18
N THR A 275 -3.09 -11.12 -35.95
CA THR A 275 -4.14 -12.00 -36.43
C THR A 275 -3.63 -13.42 -36.31
N GLY A 276 -4.37 -14.28 -35.60
CA GLY A 276 -3.95 -15.65 -35.35
C GLY A 276 -2.56 -15.76 -34.72
N GLY A 277 -2.23 -14.85 -33.77
CA GLY A 277 -0.95 -14.80 -33.07
C GLY A 277 0.24 -14.26 -33.88
N LYS A 278 0.05 -13.78 -35.11
CA LYS A 278 1.12 -13.23 -35.95
C LYS A 278 0.97 -11.72 -36.12
N ILE A 279 2.07 -11.01 -36.03
CA ILE A 279 2.10 -9.56 -36.26
C ILE A 279 1.70 -9.27 -37.71
N LYS A 280 0.75 -8.35 -37.88
CA LYS A 280 0.27 -7.86 -39.18
C LYS A 280 0.63 -6.41 -39.42
N LYS A 281 0.67 -5.61 -38.36
CA LYS A 281 0.98 -4.18 -38.45
C LYS A 281 1.61 -3.70 -37.14
N LEU A 282 2.62 -2.82 -37.28
CA LEU A 282 3.17 -2.00 -36.20
C LEU A 282 2.87 -0.53 -36.49
N SER A 283 2.28 0.16 -35.52
CA SER A 283 2.05 1.61 -35.59
C SER A 283 2.94 2.27 -34.52
N LEU A 284 4.13 2.75 -34.95
CA LEU A 284 5.12 3.34 -34.05
C LEU A 284 4.67 4.71 -33.57
N LYS A 285 4.91 5.04 -32.31
CA LYS A 285 4.64 6.32 -31.67
C LYS A 285 5.97 6.94 -31.21
N LYS A 286 6.31 8.10 -31.78
CA LYS A 286 7.65 8.70 -31.63
C LYS A 286 7.63 10.12 -31.08
N ASP A 287 6.44 10.70 -30.85
CA ASP A 287 6.32 12.06 -30.33
C ASP A 287 6.69 12.06 -28.83
N ILE A 288 7.86 12.56 -28.52
CA ILE A 288 8.41 12.57 -27.15
C ILE A 288 8.19 13.95 -26.53
N ILE A 289 7.58 13.96 -25.35
CA ILE A 289 7.44 15.10 -24.46
C ILE A 289 8.38 14.90 -23.27
N GLN A 290 9.19 15.92 -22.95
CA GLN A 290 10.13 15.92 -21.83
C GLN A 290 9.91 17.16 -20.98
N GLY A 291 9.95 17.03 -19.69
CA GLY A 291 9.81 18.14 -18.75
C GLY A 291 9.62 17.63 -17.31
N LYS A 292 9.80 18.54 -16.37
CA LYS A 292 9.51 18.29 -14.95
C LYS A 292 8.00 18.03 -14.79
N VAL A 293 7.64 16.99 -14.08
CA VAL A 293 6.24 16.70 -13.77
C VAL A 293 5.77 17.60 -12.64
N LEU A 294 4.75 18.38 -12.86
CA LEU A 294 4.20 19.33 -11.89
C LEU A 294 2.98 18.76 -11.13
N ALA A 295 2.14 17.94 -11.80
CA ALA A 295 1.07 17.20 -11.14
C ALA A 295 0.68 15.95 -11.95
N VAL A 296 0.15 14.93 -11.27
CA VAL A 296 -0.38 13.69 -11.88
C VAL A 296 -1.84 13.54 -11.50
N ARG A 297 -2.75 14.01 -12.38
CA ARG A 297 -4.20 13.97 -12.19
C ARG A 297 -4.81 12.71 -12.81
N ASP A 298 -6.06 12.39 -12.53
CA ASP A 298 -6.71 11.18 -13.05
C ASP A 298 -6.67 11.07 -14.58
N ASN A 299 -6.94 12.15 -15.29
CA ASN A 299 -7.06 12.17 -16.75
C ASN A 299 -6.01 13.03 -17.46
N ALA A 300 -5.03 13.58 -16.73
CA ALA A 300 -4.00 14.45 -17.29
C ALA A 300 -2.72 14.38 -16.45
N ILE A 301 -1.60 14.71 -17.09
CA ILE A 301 -0.32 14.96 -16.42
C ILE A 301 0.07 16.39 -16.74
N GLU A 302 0.38 17.16 -15.71
CA GLU A 302 0.89 18.52 -15.85
C GLU A 302 2.41 18.47 -15.99
N ILE A 303 2.91 18.95 -17.11
CA ILE A 303 4.33 18.92 -17.48
C ILE A 303 4.80 20.35 -17.70
N GLU A 304 5.92 20.72 -17.11
CA GLU A 304 6.55 22.02 -17.27
C GLU A 304 6.79 22.34 -18.76
N GLY A 305 6.38 23.53 -19.19
CA GLY A 305 6.40 23.98 -20.59
C GLY A 305 5.30 23.43 -21.50
N TYR A 306 4.49 22.47 -21.03
CA TYR A 306 3.39 21.88 -21.81
C TYR A 306 2.01 22.05 -21.15
N GLY A 307 1.97 22.37 -19.85
CA GLY A 307 0.74 22.45 -19.07
C GLY A 307 0.08 21.08 -18.85
N ASN A 308 -1.25 21.06 -18.71
CA ASN A 308 -2.03 19.82 -18.54
C ASN A 308 -2.20 19.07 -19.86
N VAL A 309 -1.47 17.98 -20.05
CA VAL A 309 -1.61 17.09 -21.20
C VAL A 309 -2.50 15.91 -20.83
N ALA A 310 -3.60 15.71 -21.59
CA ALA A 310 -4.53 14.62 -21.35
C ALA A 310 -3.85 13.26 -21.58
N VAL A 311 -4.20 12.24 -20.78
CA VAL A 311 -3.75 10.86 -20.99
C VAL A 311 -4.76 10.09 -21.85
N ALA A 312 -4.27 9.11 -22.62
CA ALA A 312 -5.10 8.21 -23.39
C ALA A 312 -5.80 7.20 -22.46
N ASP A 313 -6.94 6.63 -22.87
CA ASP A 313 -7.69 5.66 -22.08
C ASP A 313 -6.90 4.36 -21.83
N ASP A 314 -5.98 4.01 -22.75
CA ASP A 314 -5.08 2.88 -22.74
C ASP A 314 -3.63 3.26 -22.33
N PHE A 315 -3.49 4.35 -21.55
CA PHE A 315 -2.24 4.87 -21.05
C PHE A 315 -1.43 3.80 -20.30
N LYS A 316 -0.13 3.74 -20.57
CA LYS A 316 0.82 2.81 -19.97
C LYS A 316 1.97 3.54 -19.29
N VAL A 317 2.59 2.88 -18.31
CA VAL A 317 3.83 3.35 -17.69
C VAL A 317 4.86 2.24 -17.77
N TYR A 318 6.05 2.54 -18.28
CA TYR A 318 7.15 1.59 -18.38
C TYR A 318 8.38 2.10 -17.64
N LYS A 319 9.02 1.23 -16.87
CA LYS A 319 10.38 1.42 -16.43
C LYS A 319 11.31 0.88 -17.53
N THR A 320 12.11 1.75 -18.12
CA THR A 320 12.95 1.41 -19.30
C THR A 320 14.44 1.32 -18.99
N TYR A 321 14.85 1.54 -17.74
CA TYR A 321 16.24 1.38 -17.27
C TYR A 321 16.37 0.17 -16.34
N GLY A 322 17.54 -0.48 -16.34
CA GLY A 322 17.75 -1.73 -15.62
C GLY A 322 16.86 -2.84 -16.17
N THR A 323 16.10 -3.50 -15.31
CA THR A 323 15.07 -4.47 -15.75
C THR A 323 13.86 -3.73 -16.28
N VAL A 324 13.56 -3.92 -17.56
CA VAL A 324 12.39 -3.34 -18.23
C VAL A 324 11.12 -4.05 -17.72
N ARG A 325 10.12 -3.27 -17.36
CA ARG A 325 8.82 -3.78 -16.88
C ARG A 325 7.73 -2.71 -16.96
N GLU A 326 6.46 -3.11 -16.92
CA GLU A 326 5.37 -2.17 -16.68
C GLU A 326 5.50 -1.58 -15.27
N ALA A 327 5.15 -0.32 -15.10
CA ALA A 327 5.12 0.42 -13.85
C ALA A 327 3.72 1.03 -13.67
N ARG A 328 3.49 1.65 -12.54
CA ARG A 328 2.17 2.21 -12.21
C ARG A 328 2.18 3.73 -12.38
N LYS A 329 1.03 4.34 -12.59
CA LYS A 329 0.87 5.79 -12.68
C LYS A 329 1.42 6.53 -11.45
N LYS A 330 1.32 5.96 -10.25
CA LYS A 330 1.91 6.51 -9.03
C LYS A 330 3.43 6.53 -9.02
N ASP A 331 4.08 5.77 -9.90
CA ASP A 331 5.54 5.74 -10.02
C ASP A 331 6.07 6.91 -10.88
N ILE A 332 5.18 7.74 -11.46
CA ILE A 332 5.51 9.02 -12.10
C ILE A 332 5.68 10.06 -10.99
N LEU A 333 6.93 10.44 -10.71
CA LEU A 333 7.24 11.32 -9.60
C LEU A 333 7.07 12.79 -9.96
N VAL A 334 6.31 13.53 -9.17
CA VAL A 334 6.19 14.99 -9.29
C VAL A 334 7.49 15.67 -8.86
N GLY A 335 7.77 16.84 -9.41
CA GLY A 335 8.99 17.58 -9.10
C GLY A 335 10.27 17.07 -9.81
N TYR A 336 10.16 16.03 -10.66
CA TYR A 336 11.30 15.40 -11.32
C TYR A 336 11.12 15.32 -12.85
N ASP A 337 12.25 15.28 -13.57
CA ASP A 337 12.36 15.12 -15.02
C ASP A 337 12.93 13.74 -15.41
N ILE A 338 12.68 12.73 -14.59
CA ILE A 338 13.20 11.36 -14.73
C ILE A 338 12.35 10.49 -15.67
N GLN A 339 11.29 11.03 -16.21
CA GLN A 339 10.39 10.38 -17.12
C GLN A 339 10.24 11.15 -18.44
N ASN A 340 10.12 10.40 -19.55
CA ASN A 340 9.69 10.91 -20.83
C ASN A 340 8.26 10.47 -21.09
N PHE A 341 7.53 11.23 -21.89
CA PHE A 341 6.15 10.87 -22.27
C PHE A 341 6.10 10.66 -23.79
N VAL A 342 5.37 9.64 -24.21
CA VAL A 342 5.11 9.38 -25.63
C VAL A 342 3.70 9.80 -25.94
N GLY A 343 3.54 10.73 -26.90
CA GLY A 343 2.27 11.30 -27.30
C GLY A 343 1.75 10.75 -28.64
N GLU A 344 0.45 10.87 -28.85
CA GLU A 344 -0.27 10.72 -30.13
C GLU A 344 -1.57 11.51 -30.01
N ASP A 345 -1.96 12.23 -31.06
CA ASP A 345 -3.20 13.01 -31.12
C ASP A 345 -3.42 13.94 -29.90
N LYS A 346 -2.35 14.63 -29.46
CA LYS A 346 -2.34 15.55 -28.29
C LYS A 346 -2.66 14.87 -26.95
N ARG A 347 -2.55 13.55 -26.86
CA ARG A 347 -2.68 12.78 -25.62
C ARG A 347 -1.41 12.02 -25.32
N ILE A 348 -1.12 11.81 -24.06
CA ILE A 348 -0.01 10.93 -23.62
C ILE A 348 -0.47 9.48 -23.68
N CYS A 349 0.18 8.69 -24.49
CA CYS A 349 -0.04 7.24 -24.61
C CYS A 349 0.75 6.43 -23.60
N ALA A 350 1.97 6.88 -23.29
CA ALA A 350 2.78 6.23 -22.26
C ALA A 350 3.72 7.22 -21.54
N ALA A 351 4.07 6.87 -20.29
CA ALA A 351 5.18 7.43 -19.55
C ALA A 351 6.32 6.40 -19.49
N LEU A 352 7.53 6.84 -19.78
CA LEU A 352 8.74 6.05 -19.77
C LEU A 352 9.63 6.55 -18.62
N LEU A 353 9.78 5.76 -17.55
CA LEU A 353 10.73 6.05 -16.48
C LEU A 353 12.13 5.68 -17.02
N VAL A 354 12.94 6.69 -17.38
CA VAL A 354 14.18 6.49 -18.16
C VAL A 354 15.45 6.49 -17.29
N LYS A 355 15.38 6.97 -16.07
CA LYS A 355 16.48 6.97 -15.10
C LYS A 355 15.99 6.80 -13.66
N SER A 356 16.89 6.35 -12.78
CA SER A 356 16.60 6.30 -11.35
C SER A 356 16.47 7.71 -10.77
N PHE A 357 15.67 7.83 -9.73
CA PHE A 357 15.50 9.08 -9.02
C PHE A 357 16.57 9.25 -7.93
N ASP A 358 17.04 10.47 -7.71
CA ASP A 358 18.14 10.82 -6.80
C ASP A 358 17.71 11.55 -5.52
N ALA A 359 16.40 11.75 -5.33
CA ALA A 359 15.79 12.37 -4.14
C ALA A 359 16.36 13.75 -3.76
N ARG A 360 16.73 14.56 -4.73
CA ARG A 360 17.29 15.89 -4.45
C ARG A 360 16.26 16.85 -3.90
N ASN A 361 15.06 16.91 -4.49
CA ASN A 361 14.04 17.88 -4.16
C ASN A 361 12.84 17.22 -3.47
N ILE A 362 12.28 17.96 -2.52
CA ILE A 362 10.99 17.63 -1.89
C ILE A 362 10.01 18.77 -2.14
N ARG A 363 8.74 18.42 -2.30
CA ARG A 363 7.63 19.34 -2.56
C ARG A 363 6.63 19.24 -1.43
N VAL A 364 6.48 20.32 -0.68
CA VAL A 364 5.69 20.36 0.57
C VAL A 364 4.46 21.24 0.38
N LEU A 365 3.26 20.70 0.57
CA LEU A 365 2.05 21.51 0.68
C LEU A 365 2.06 22.25 2.01
N LEU A 366 1.97 23.58 1.95
CA LEU A 366 1.86 24.42 3.12
C LEU A 366 0.37 24.57 3.48
N MET A 367 -0.04 24.02 4.60
CA MET A 367 -1.43 24.07 5.06
C MET A 367 -1.78 25.46 5.64
N ASP A 368 -3.08 25.70 5.83
CA ASP A 368 -3.59 26.90 6.48
C ASP A 368 -3.09 27.05 7.93
N THR A 369 -3.32 28.20 8.52
CA THR A 369 -3.05 28.41 9.95
C THR A 369 -3.93 27.48 10.79
N GLY A 370 -3.30 26.57 11.54
CA GLY A 370 -3.99 25.55 12.34
C GLY A 370 -4.10 24.17 11.69
N PHE A 371 -3.53 23.96 10.50
CA PHE A 371 -3.41 22.66 9.82
C PHE A 371 -4.75 21.96 9.56
N LYS A 372 -5.79 22.72 9.14
CA LYS A 372 -7.12 22.19 8.87
C LYS A 372 -7.37 21.93 7.38
N SER A 373 -6.72 22.71 6.51
CA SER A 373 -6.90 22.67 5.07
C SER A 373 -5.58 22.86 4.33
N ILE A 374 -5.44 22.19 3.18
CA ILE A 374 -4.36 22.46 2.22
C ILE A 374 -4.70 23.62 1.28
N PHE A 375 -5.92 24.17 1.37
CA PHE A 375 -6.41 25.26 0.52
C PHE A 375 -6.45 26.58 1.27
N HIS A 376 -6.19 27.67 0.54
CA HIS A 376 -6.13 29.03 1.07
C HIS A 376 -7.07 29.94 0.29
N ASP A 377 -7.71 30.89 0.98
CA ASP A 377 -8.46 31.99 0.36
C ASP A 377 -7.54 33.08 -0.18
N THR A 378 -6.39 33.25 0.48
CA THR A 378 -5.42 34.31 0.15
C THR A 378 -4.01 33.87 0.52
N VAL A 379 -3.06 34.10 -0.37
CA VAL A 379 -1.62 33.92 -0.12
C VAL A 379 -0.92 35.24 -0.33
N THR A 380 -0.16 35.69 0.69
CA THR A 380 0.65 36.91 0.59
C THR A 380 2.11 36.59 0.93
N LEU A 381 2.98 36.83 -0.04
CA LEU A 381 4.42 36.62 0.03
C LEU A 381 5.17 37.94 0.21
N LYS A 382 6.31 37.88 0.92
CA LYS A 382 7.23 38.99 1.12
C LYS A 382 8.64 38.47 1.28
N CYS A 383 9.63 39.16 0.70
CA CYS A 383 11.06 38.83 0.88
C CYS A 383 11.86 40.07 1.19
N GLN A 384 13.04 39.91 1.83
CA GLN A 384 13.97 40.99 2.10
C GLN A 384 14.82 41.39 0.87
N VAL A 385 14.87 40.51 -0.13
CA VAL A 385 15.46 40.76 -1.45
C VAL A 385 14.35 40.74 -2.50
N PRO A 386 14.61 41.23 -3.72
CA PRO A 386 13.62 41.11 -4.79
C PRO A 386 13.20 39.67 -5.05
N MET A 387 11.95 39.46 -5.40
CA MET A 387 11.40 38.15 -5.78
C MET A 387 11.13 38.13 -7.28
N LYS A 388 11.70 37.16 -7.98
CA LYS A 388 11.31 36.81 -9.36
C LYS A 388 10.01 36.03 -9.33
N VAL A 389 9.01 36.48 -10.08
CA VAL A 389 7.72 35.82 -10.21
C VAL A 389 7.54 35.37 -11.64
N THR A 390 7.35 34.09 -11.86
CA THR A 390 7.10 33.48 -13.17
C THR A 390 5.68 32.99 -13.27
N LEU A 391 4.98 33.30 -14.38
CA LEU A 391 3.67 32.76 -14.74
C LEU A 391 3.68 32.41 -16.24
N ASP A 392 3.74 31.14 -16.59
CA ASP A 392 4.00 30.66 -17.95
C ASP A 392 5.34 31.26 -18.48
N ASP A 393 5.28 31.95 -19.64
CA ASP A 393 6.44 32.63 -20.26
C ASP A 393 6.60 34.08 -19.78
N TYR A 394 5.78 34.53 -18.85
CA TYR A 394 5.83 35.91 -18.35
C TYR A 394 6.54 35.98 -17.00
N GLU A 395 7.56 36.82 -16.92
CA GLU A 395 8.35 37.06 -15.70
C GLU A 395 8.23 38.53 -15.29
N PHE A 396 8.19 38.76 -13.98
CA PHE A 396 8.29 40.10 -13.38
C PHE A 396 8.95 40.02 -12.01
N THR A 397 9.46 41.16 -11.53
CA THR A 397 10.09 41.28 -10.23
C THR A 397 9.14 41.98 -9.26
N VAL A 398 9.08 41.48 -8.04
CA VAL A 398 8.51 42.16 -6.87
C VAL A 398 9.67 42.69 -6.05
N GLU A 399 9.72 44.01 -5.83
CA GLU A 399 10.83 44.64 -5.17
C GLU A 399 11.00 44.21 -3.71
N ALA A 400 12.24 44.34 -3.21
CA ALA A 400 12.57 43.97 -1.82
C ALA A 400 11.66 44.65 -0.81
N GLY A 401 11.05 43.88 0.07
CA GLY A 401 10.13 44.33 1.09
C GLY A 401 8.69 44.61 0.63
N GLU A 402 8.40 44.52 -0.68
CA GLU A 402 7.04 44.61 -1.19
C GLU A 402 6.27 43.30 -0.97
N LYS A 403 4.94 43.40 -0.99
CA LYS A 403 4.03 42.25 -0.85
C LYS A 403 3.49 41.80 -2.20
N PHE A 404 3.56 40.51 -2.46
CA PHE A 404 2.87 39.87 -3.57
C PHE A 404 1.70 39.08 -3.04
N THR A 405 0.47 39.48 -3.40
CA THR A 405 -0.78 38.88 -2.90
C THR A 405 -1.60 38.27 -4.03
N ILE A 406 -2.06 37.03 -3.82
CA ILE A 406 -2.96 36.28 -4.68
C ILE A 406 -4.19 35.89 -3.89
N PHE A 407 -5.36 36.02 -4.50
CA PHE A 407 -6.64 35.67 -3.91
C PHE A 407 -7.25 34.45 -4.62
N ASP A 408 -8.08 33.70 -3.92
CA ASP A 408 -8.89 32.67 -4.54
C ASP A 408 -9.72 33.25 -5.69
N GLY A 409 -9.71 32.53 -6.84
CA GLY A 409 -10.37 33.00 -8.05
C GLY A 409 -9.60 34.06 -8.82
N ASP A 410 -8.31 34.28 -8.59
CA ASP A 410 -7.47 35.20 -9.37
C ASP A 410 -7.57 34.89 -10.88
N GLU A 411 -7.91 35.88 -11.70
CA GLU A 411 -8.11 35.68 -13.14
C GLU A 411 -6.88 35.18 -13.87
N ARG A 412 -5.68 35.46 -13.35
CA ARG A 412 -4.41 35.00 -13.92
C ARG A 412 -4.24 33.50 -13.78
N LEU A 413 -4.89 32.85 -12.77
CA LEU A 413 -4.87 31.42 -12.48
C LEU A 413 -6.13 30.67 -12.95
N ARG A 414 -7.01 31.30 -13.74
CA ARG A 414 -8.28 30.67 -14.24
C ARG A 414 -8.07 29.41 -15.05
N ARG A 415 -6.91 29.24 -15.69
CA ARG A 415 -6.56 27.99 -16.37
C ARG A 415 -5.93 27.06 -15.34
N ALA A 416 -6.45 25.83 -15.27
CA ALA A 416 -6.06 24.81 -14.31
C ALA A 416 -4.58 24.35 -14.40
N ASP A 417 -3.85 24.80 -15.43
CA ASP A 417 -2.44 24.50 -15.69
C ASP A 417 -1.52 25.71 -15.42
N ARG A 418 -2.04 26.78 -14.82
CA ARG A 418 -1.25 27.96 -14.46
C ARG A 418 -0.86 27.95 -13.00
N ARG A 419 0.38 28.35 -12.75
CA ARG A 419 0.90 28.57 -11.41
C ARG A 419 1.85 29.74 -11.39
N PHE A 420 1.84 30.50 -10.31
CA PHE A 420 2.96 31.39 -10.00
C PHE A 420 4.08 30.59 -9.39
N ILE A 421 5.29 30.75 -9.91
CA ILE A 421 6.53 30.27 -9.31
C ILE A 421 7.24 31.52 -8.79
N VAL A 422 7.53 31.56 -7.50
CA VAL A 422 8.13 32.73 -6.83
C VAL A 422 9.46 32.29 -6.22
N GLU A 423 10.51 32.94 -6.63
CA GLU A 423 11.89 32.65 -6.21
C GLU A 423 12.57 33.93 -5.69
N PRO A 424 13.35 33.89 -4.60
CA PRO A 424 14.16 35.04 -4.23
C PRO A 424 15.33 35.21 -5.20
N GLU A 425 15.69 36.42 -5.59
CA GLU A 425 16.86 36.67 -6.45
C GLU A 425 18.16 36.18 -5.81
N ASP A 426 18.27 36.22 -4.49
CA ASP A 426 19.33 35.57 -3.73
C ASP A 426 18.77 34.24 -3.15
N PRO A 427 19.18 33.06 -3.67
CA PRO A 427 18.63 31.78 -3.26
C PRO A 427 18.93 31.40 -1.79
N THR A 428 19.82 32.14 -1.10
CA THR A 428 20.10 31.96 0.32
C THR A 428 19.04 32.61 1.21
N GLN A 429 18.20 33.48 0.65
CA GLN A 429 17.13 34.17 1.37
C GLN A 429 15.84 33.36 1.38
N SER A 430 15.02 33.63 2.38
CA SER A 430 13.72 32.96 2.55
C SER A 430 12.56 33.89 2.21
N ILE A 431 11.52 33.37 1.63
CA ILE A 431 10.26 34.06 1.34
C ILE A 431 9.31 33.91 2.52
N TYR A 432 8.86 35.00 3.12
CA TYR A 432 7.85 35.02 4.18
C TYR A 432 6.47 34.83 3.61
N VAL A 433 5.67 33.92 4.20
CA VAL A 433 4.25 33.76 3.90
C VAL A 433 3.45 34.48 4.98
N THR A 434 3.12 35.75 4.73
CA THR A 434 2.55 36.64 5.76
C THR A 434 1.08 36.37 6.10
N THR A 435 0.41 35.51 5.33
CA THR A 435 -0.94 34.98 5.59
C THR A 435 -0.95 33.72 6.44
N LEU A 436 0.23 33.16 6.74
CA LEU A 436 0.37 32.00 7.62
C LEU A 436 0.96 32.38 8.97
N GLU A 437 0.55 31.62 9.99
CA GLU A 437 1.13 31.67 11.33
C GLU A 437 1.51 30.25 11.76
N ARG A 438 2.71 30.10 12.33
CA ARG A 438 3.26 28.85 12.89
C ARG A 438 3.71 29.14 14.33
N GLY A 439 4.09 28.10 15.06
CA GLY A 439 4.50 28.23 16.46
C GLY A 439 5.61 29.28 16.75
N GLN A 440 6.40 29.66 15.72
CA GLN A 440 7.47 30.66 15.80
C GLN A 440 7.06 32.01 15.17
N GLY A 441 5.78 32.22 14.86
CA GLY A 441 5.26 33.41 14.19
C GLY A 441 5.12 33.21 12.67
N THR A 442 5.30 34.29 11.89
CA THR A 442 5.21 34.25 10.44
C THR A 442 6.31 33.38 9.83
N PRO A 443 5.96 32.29 9.11
CA PRO A 443 6.98 31.39 8.55
C PRO A 443 7.67 31.99 7.32
N ALA A 444 8.92 31.58 7.12
CA ALA A 444 9.72 31.93 5.94
C ALA A 444 10.40 30.67 5.36
N TYR A 445 10.28 30.47 4.06
CA TYR A 445 10.68 29.25 3.36
C TYR A 445 11.81 29.51 2.36
N GLN A 446 12.82 28.64 2.34
CA GLN A 446 13.84 28.58 1.30
C GLN A 446 13.33 27.87 0.05
N GLY A 447 14.07 27.94 -1.06
CA GLY A 447 13.65 27.40 -2.34
C GLY A 447 12.58 28.23 -3.01
N SER A 448 11.78 27.64 -3.87
CA SER A 448 10.66 28.31 -4.54
C SER A 448 9.32 28.08 -3.85
N LEU A 449 8.42 29.04 -3.98
CA LEU A 449 7.02 28.91 -3.62
C LEU A 449 6.16 28.88 -4.89
N GLU A 450 5.31 27.88 -5.01
CA GLU A 450 4.37 27.75 -6.12
C GLU A 450 2.94 28.00 -5.63
N ILE A 451 2.16 28.80 -6.37
CA ILE A 451 0.76 29.08 -6.07
C ILE A 451 -0.06 28.65 -7.29
N SER A 452 -1.01 27.75 -7.11
CA SER A 452 -1.95 27.30 -8.14
C SER A 452 -3.38 27.34 -7.64
N GLN A 453 -4.34 27.35 -8.58
CA GLN A 453 -5.77 27.36 -8.27
C GLN A 453 -6.36 25.95 -8.42
N GLU A 454 -7.02 25.48 -7.38
CA GLU A 454 -7.93 24.34 -7.43
C GLU A 454 -9.37 24.81 -7.21
N LYS A 455 -10.32 23.89 -7.33
CA LYS A 455 -11.75 24.19 -7.16
C LYS A 455 -12.08 24.69 -5.75
N GLU A 456 -11.36 24.17 -4.75
CA GLU A 456 -11.58 24.41 -3.33
C GLU A 456 -10.81 25.63 -2.79
N GLY A 457 -9.93 26.25 -3.60
CA GLY A 457 -9.10 27.40 -3.21
C GLY A 457 -7.69 27.35 -3.79
N LEU A 458 -6.83 28.24 -3.31
CA LEU A 458 -5.42 28.26 -3.69
C LEU A 458 -4.64 27.15 -3.02
N LEU A 459 -3.75 26.49 -3.77
CA LEU A 459 -2.69 25.67 -3.21
C LEU A 459 -1.42 26.49 -3.09
N LEU A 460 -0.71 26.30 -1.97
CA LEU A 460 0.62 26.86 -1.74
C LEU A 460 1.60 25.72 -1.52
N LEU A 461 2.64 25.67 -2.32
CA LEU A 461 3.62 24.60 -2.33
C LEU A 461 5.03 25.18 -2.21
N ASN A 462 5.86 24.54 -1.39
CA ASN A 462 7.28 24.84 -1.29
C ASN A 462 8.09 23.73 -1.98
N ASP A 463 8.87 24.08 -2.99
CA ASP A 463 9.79 23.19 -3.72
C ASP A 463 11.23 23.56 -3.34
N LEU A 464 11.95 22.63 -2.69
CA LEU A 464 13.28 22.90 -2.18
C LEU A 464 14.15 21.65 -2.13
N ASP A 465 15.47 21.85 -1.97
CA ASP A 465 16.40 20.74 -1.73
C ASP A 465 16.06 19.97 -0.45
N VAL A 466 16.24 18.64 -0.47
CA VAL A 466 15.95 17.78 0.70
C VAL A 466 16.83 18.14 1.90
N GLU A 467 18.09 18.48 1.69
CA GLU A 467 18.98 18.85 2.79
C GLU A 467 18.55 20.20 3.41
N ASP A 468 18.09 21.18 2.60
CA ASP A 468 17.53 22.43 3.09
C ASP A 468 16.23 22.20 3.87
N TYR A 469 15.35 21.31 3.37
CA TYR A 469 14.15 20.87 4.10
C TYR A 469 14.51 20.32 5.48
N LEU A 470 15.55 19.47 5.58
CA LEU A 470 15.98 18.85 6.82
C LEU A 470 16.54 19.87 7.82
N THR A 471 17.12 21.00 7.40
CA THR A 471 17.54 22.09 8.33
C THR A 471 16.38 22.71 9.08
N LYS A 472 15.15 22.54 8.59
CA LYS A 472 13.91 23.00 9.24
C LYS A 472 13.17 21.88 9.97
N VAL A 473 13.28 20.63 9.50
CA VAL A 473 12.68 19.46 10.15
C VAL A 473 13.42 19.11 11.45
N VAL A 474 14.74 18.97 11.40
CA VAL A 474 15.52 18.53 12.57
C VAL A 474 15.28 19.43 13.80
N PRO A 475 15.36 20.77 13.72
CA PRO A 475 15.07 21.62 14.88
C PRO A 475 13.57 21.68 15.25
N SER A 476 12.66 21.33 14.33
CA SER A 476 11.23 21.22 14.63
C SER A 476 10.90 19.94 15.40
N GLU A 477 11.68 18.87 15.20
CA GLU A 477 11.48 17.56 15.81
C GLU A 477 12.29 17.39 17.09
N MET A 478 13.49 17.98 17.18
CA MET A 478 14.42 17.76 18.27
C MET A 478 15.08 19.08 18.72
N PRO A 479 15.13 19.39 20.02
CA PRO A 479 15.78 20.63 20.49
C PRO A 479 17.23 20.74 20.02
N SER A 480 17.62 21.89 19.49
CA SER A 480 19.00 22.17 19.02
C SER A 480 20.07 22.05 20.13
N SER A 481 19.65 22.06 21.39
CA SER A 481 20.53 21.85 22.55
C SER A 481 20.89 20.36 22.80
N TYR A 482 20.33 19.42 22.02
CA TYR A 482 20.65 18.00 22.17
C TYR A 482 22.08 17.71 21.68
N GLU A 483 22.63 16.57 22.12
CA GLU A 483 23.96 16.14 21.72
C GLU A 483 24.03 15.95 20.20
N MET A 484 25.21 16.21 19.63
CA MET A 484 25.40 16.16 18.16
C MET A 484 25.04 14.81 17.58
N GLU A 485 25.42 13.71 18.23
CA GLU A 485 25.12 12.36 17.73
C GLU A 485 23.62 12.06 17.74
N ALA A 486 22.85 12.59 18.68
CA ALA A 486 21.39 12.49 18.68
C ALA A 486 20.77 13.30 17.51
N LEU A 487 21.27 14.51 17.25
CA LEU A 487 20.84 15.34 16.11
C LEU A 487 21.17 14.68 14.77
N LYS A 488 22.35 14.02 14.65
CA LYS A 488 22.74 13.24 13.46
C LYS A 488 21.81 12.04 13.25
N ALA A 489 21.53 11.28 14.29
CA ALA A 489 20.59 10.16 14.22
C ALA A 489 19.20 10.62 13.74
N GLN A 490 18.72 11.77 14.27
CA GLN A 490 17.46 12.38 13.81
C GLN A 490 17.53 12.78 12.34
N ALA A 491 18.62 13.39 11.88
CA ALA A 491 18.79 13.79 10.49
C ALA A 491 18.77 12.60 9.52
N VAL A 492 19.46 11.51 9.87
CA VAL A 492 19.46 10.26 9.08
C VAL A 492 18.07 9.62 9.03
N CYS A 493 17.35 9.55 10.15
CA CYS A 493 15.99 9.05 10.19
C CYS A 493 15.04 9.92 9.37
N ALA A 494 15.11 11.25 9.52
CA ALA A 494 14.26 12.20 8.81
C ALA A 494 14.51 12.17 7.29
N ARG A 495 15.77 12.05 6.86
CA ARG A 495 16.15 11.93 5.43
C ARG A 495 15.59 10.64 4.83
N THR A 496 15.73 9.52 5.54
CA THR A 496 15.21 8.22 5.08
C THR A 496 13.69 8.26 4.96
N TYR A 497 13.01 8.89 5.93
CA TYR A 497 11.58 9.09 5.89
C TYR A 497 11.16 9.98 4.70
N ALA A 498 11.83 11.14 4.49
CA ALA A 498 11.56 12.03 3.35
C ALA A 498 11.71 11.32 2.01
N TYR A 499 12.79 10.54 1.83
CA TYR A 499 13.01 9.71 0.64
C TYR A 499 11.84 8.77 0.37
N ARG A 500 11.34 8.10 1.39
CA ARG A 500 10.19 7.20 1.27
C ARG A 500 8.92 7.94 0.88
N GLN A 501 8.68 9.12 1.46
CA GLN A 501 7.50 9.93 1.14
C GLN A 501 7.55 10.49 -0.28
N ILE A 502 8.71 10.90 -0.76
CA ILE A 502 8.88 11.28 -2.17
C ILE A 502 8.49 10.10 -3.08
N LYS A 503 8.97 8.89 -2.78
CA LYS A 503 8.59 7.67 -3.54
C LYS A 503 7.13 7.27 -3.41
N ALA A 504 6.51 7.53 -2.27
CA ALA A 504 5.08 7.28 -2.05
C ALA A 504 4.20 8.20 -2.90
N ASN A 505 4.64 9.43 -3.14
CA ASN A 505 4.03 10.39 -4.07
C ASN A 505 2.54 10.66 -3.77
N ALA A 506 2.19 10.71 -2.48
CA ALA A 506 0.80 10.68 -2.02
C ALA A 506 -0.04 11.87 -2.49
N TYR A 507 0.57 13.04 -2.58
CA TYR A 507 -0.07 14.28 -3.07
C TYR A 507 0.21 14.58 -4.54
N SER A 508 0.57 13.57 -5.36
CA SER A 508 0.91 13.76 -6.78
C SER A 508 -0.16 14.52 -7.58
N ARG A 509 -1.44 14.39 -7.22
CA ARG A 509 -2.53 15.16 -7.81
C ARG A 509 -2.34 16.67 -7.67
N TYR A 510 -1.82 17.10 -6.53
CA TYR A 510 -1.57 18.50 -6.19
C TYR A 510 -0.12 18.93 -6.45
N GLY A 511 0.70 18.04 -6.99
CA GLY A 511 2.09 18.32 -7.32
C GLY A 511 3.05 18.26 -6.13
N ALA A 512 2.68 17.60 -5.02
CA ALA A 512 3.47 17.52 -3.81
C ALA A 512 3.72 16.09 -3.33
N HIS A 513 4.67 15.95 -2.39
CA HIS A 513 5.00 14.69 -1.77
C HIS A 513 4.39 14.55 -0.36
N VAL A 514 4.42 15.63 0.41
CA VAL A 514 4.01 15.73 1.82
C VAL A 514 3.27 17.04 2.08
N ASP A 515 2.60 17.14 3.23
CA ASP A 515 2.20 18.41 3.83
C ASP A 515 3.12 18.78 5.01
N ASP A 516 2.96 20.00 5.58
CA ASP A 516 3.79 20.53 6.66
C ASP A 516 3.26 20.20 8.07
N SER A 517 2.26 19.31 8.19
CA SER A 517 1.64 18.93 9.47
C SER A 517 2.27 17.68 10.09
N THR A 518 1.76 17.31 11.27
CA THR A 518 2.14 16.08 11.99
C THR A 518 1.66 14.80 11.33
N ASN A 519 0.93 14.84 10.19
CA ASN A 519 0.62 13.68 9.37
C ASN A 519 1.89 13.12 8.69
N TYR A 520 2.89 14.00 8.53
CA TYR A 520 4.22 13.69 8.02
C TYR A 520 5.27 14.11 9.06
N GLN A 521 6.38 14.70 8.63
CA GLN A 521 7.38 15.29 9.52
C GLN A 521 7.01 16.73 9.83
N VAL A 522 7.17 17.13 11.09
CA VAL A 522 6.90 18.51 11.49
C VAL A 522 7.81 19.48 10.73
N TYR A 523 7.20 20.32 9.90
CA TYR A 523 7.86 21.36 9.12
C TYR A 523 7.36 22.74 9.57
N ASN A 524 7.50 23.02 10.88
CA ASN A 524 6.99 24.24 11.52
C ASN A 524 7.78 25.50 11.19
N ASN A 525 8.75 25.41 10.28
CA ASN A 525 9.65 26.49 9.92
C ASN A 525 10.39 27.09 11.14
N THR A 526 10.76 26.21 12.08
CA THR A 526 11.61 26.57 13.22
C THR A 526 12.92 27.17 12.73
N VAL A 527 13.39 28.23 13.41
CA VAL A 527 14.66 28.84 13.08
C VAL A 527 15.77 27.78 13.15
N SER A 528 16.49 27.61 12.06
CA SER A 528 17.64 26.70 12.02
C SER A 528 18.72 27.16 12.98
N SER A 529 19.54 26.23 13.46
CA SER A 529 20.69 26.52 14.31
C SER A 529 21.94 25.92 13.69
N GLU A 530 23.08 26.54 13.93
CA GLU A 530 24.38 26.02 13.45
C GLU A 530 24.59 24.54 13.82
N ARG A 531 24.07 24.12 14.98
CA ARG A 531 24.19 22.72 15.44
C ARG A 531 23.33 21.75 14.64
N THR A 532 22.06 22.09 14.38
CA THR A 532 21.17 21.25 13.59
C THR A 532 21.60 21.23 12.13
N ASP A 533 22.06 22.36 11.61
CA ASP A 533 22.57 22.47 10.24
C ASP A 533 23.85 21.65 10.05
N ALA A 534 24.75 21.68 11.07
CA ALA A 534 25.94 20.84 11.08
C ALA A 534 25.57 19.33 11.09
N ALA A 535 24.60 18.93 11.90
CA ALA A 535 24.15 17.53 11.96
C ALA A 535 23.60 17.05 10.60
N VAL A 536 22.79 17.87 9.93
CA VAL A 536 22.27 17.57 8.58
C VAL A 536 23.43 17.46 7.59
N LYS A 537 24.35 18.43 7.57
CA LYS A 537 25.49 18.50 6.66
C LYS A 537 26.47 17.32 6.85
N GLU A 538 26.80 16.98 8.10
CA GLU A 538 27.74 15.90 8.42
C GLU A 538 27.18 14.52 8.10
N THR A 539 25.86 14.37 7.99
CA THR A 539 25.16 13.14 7.60
C THR A 539 24.56 13.21 6.20
N CYS A 540 24.96 14.22 5.37
CA CYS A 540 24.39 14.43 4.04
C CYS A 540 24.39 13.14 3.21
N GLY A 541 23.24 12.81 2.60
CA GLY A 541 23.01 11.62 1.79
C GLY A 541 22.94 10.29 2.55
N GLN A 542 23.19 10.26 3.86
CA GLN A 542 23.12 9.02 4.64
C GLN A 542 21.66 8.65 4.95
N MET A 543 21.31 7.39 4.65
CA MET A 543 19.98 6.82 4.87
C MET A 543 20.07 5.40 5.41
N VAL A 544 19.00 4.95 6.07
CA VAL A 544 18.90 3.58 6.60
C VAL A 544 18.23 2.69 5.56
N PHE A 545 18.84 1.55 5.25
CA PHE A 545 18.29 0.55 4.34
C PHE A 545 18.16 -0.82 5.02
N TYR A 546 17.16 -1.55 4.59
CA TYR A 546 17.02 -2.98 4.85
C TYR A 546 17.00 -3.72 3.51
N GLY A 547 18.08 -4.46 3.22
CA GLY A 547 18.35 -4.96 1.87
C GLY A 547 18.50 -3.81 0.88
N ASP A 548 17.70 -3.83 -0.18
CA ASP A 548 17.66 -2.82 -1.24
C ASP A 548 16.58 -1.74 -1.05
N LYS A 549 15.85 -1.77 0.07
CA LYS A 549 14.74 -0.86 0.36
C LYS A 549 15.10 0.09 1.50
N ALA A 550 14.79 1.37 1.33
CA ALA A 550 14.87 2.34 2.42
C ALA A 550 13.95 1.90 3.58
N ALA A 551 14.51 1.85 4.78
CA ALA A 551 13.81 1.40 5.97
C ALA A 551 12.71 2.39 6.42
N GLU A 552 11.75 1.90 7.18
CA GLU A 552 10.76 2.73 7.87
C GLU A 552 11.38 3.25 9.16
N THR A 553 11.81 4.51 9.15
CA THR A 553 12.55 5.15 10.23
C THR A 553 11.65 6.06 11.05
N TYR A 554 10.65 5.46 11.70
CA TYR A 554 9.78 6.19 12.62
C TYR A 554 10.52 6.63 13.88
N TYR A 555 10.07 7.74 14.47
CA TYR A 555 10.60 8.28 15.72
C TYR A 555 9.49 8.95 16.53
N PHE A 556 9.71 9.11 17.82
CA PHE A 556 8.79 9.70 18.76
C PHE A 556 9.54 10.31 19.94
N SER A 557 8.88 11.19 20.67
CA SER A 557 9.56 12.02 21.68
C SER A 557 10.21 11.22 22.83
N THR A 558 9.41 10.44 23.57
CA THR A 558 9.86 9.79 24.81
C THR A 558 9.27 8.40 24.95
N SER A 559 10.08 7.40 25.28
CA SER A 559 9.59 6.07 25.59
C SER A 559 9.20 5.93 27.08
N CYS A 560 8.40 4.92 27.37
CA CYS A 560 8.19 4.47 28.75
C CYS A 560 9.36 3.61 29.28
N GLY A 561 10.43 3.44 28.49
CA GLY A 561 11.55 2.54 28.73
C GLY A 561 11.54 1.32 27.80
N HIS A 562 10.52 1.15 26.98
CA HIS A 562 10.41 0.12 25.96
C HIS A 562 9.75 0.71 24.72
N THR A 563 10.21 0.34 23.52
CA THR A 563 9.53 0.66 22.26
C THR A 563 8.54 -0.45 21.90
N THR A 564 7.72 -0.22 20.90
CA THR A 564 6.85 -1.25 20.32
C THR A 564 7.21 -1.50 18.84
N ASP A 565 6.55 -2.44 18.22
CA ASP A 565 6.73 -2.80 16.81
C ASP A 565 5.60 -2.28 15.92
N GLY A 566 5.77 -2.39 14.61
CA GLY A 566 4.81 -1.91 13.60
C GLY A 566 3.46 -2.64 13.59
N THR A 567 3.32 -3.77 14.30
CA THR A 567 2.06 -4.54 14.33
C THR A 567 0.92 -3.78 15.01
N ILE A 568 1.23 -2.73 15.78
CA ILE A 568 0.19 -1.84 16.35
C ILE A 568 -0.60 -1.08 15.29
N TRP A 569 -0.06 -0.96 14.08
CA TRP A 569 -0.69 -0.34 12.91
C TRP A 569 -1.10 -1.38 11.86
N GLY A 570 -1.05 -2.67 12.18
CA GLY A 570 -1.36 -3.76 11.25
C GLY A 570 -0.25 -4.07 10.25
N ALA A 571 0.97 -3.58 10.48
CA ALA A 571 2.10 -3.94 9.63
C ALA A 571 2.45 -5.42 9.75
N ASP A 572 2.77 -6.05 8.63
CA ASP A 572 3.32 -7.39 8.62
C ASP A 572 4.76 -7.36 9.13
N GLN A 573 4.99 -7.95 10.33
CA GLN A 573 6.31 -8.00 10.94
C GLN A 573 7.34 -8.75 10.09
N SER A 574 6.92 -9.66 9.22
CA SER A 574 7.82 -10.35 8.30
C SER A 574 8.36 -9.42 7.21
N ALA A 575 7.58 -8.42 6.81
CA ALA A 575 7.97 -7.40 5.83
C ALA A 575 8.89 -6.32 6.43
N VAL A 576 8.76 -6.05 7.75
CA VAL A 576 9.54 -5.02 8.46
C VAL A 576 10.20 -5.58 9.73
N PRO A 577 11.02 -6.65 9.63
CA PRO A 577 11.54 -7.37 10.80
C PRO A 577 12.49 -6.53 11.66
N TYR A 578 12.99 -5.41 11.15
CA TYR A 578 13.83 -4.45 11.86
C TYR A 578 13.04 -3.51 12.78
N LEU A 579 11.74 -3.31 12.57
CA LEU A 579 10.87 -2.53 13.46
C LEU A 579 10.42 -3.37 14.66
N LYS A 580 11.38 -3.76 15.48
CA LYS A 580 11.14 -4.54 16.70
C LYS A 580 10.95 -3.62 17.89
N GLY A 581 10.05 -4.01 18.80
CA GLY A 581 10.00 -3.41 20.13
C GLY A 581 11.21 -3.87 20.95
N VAL A 582 11.92 -2.91 21.55
CA VAL A 582 13.13 -3.15 22.34
C VAL A 582 13.09 -2.43 23.67
N ALA A 583 13.71 -3.04 24.71
CA ALA A 583 13.96 -2.37 25.98
C ALA A 583 15.08 -1.34 25.80
N LEU A 584 14.84 -0.11 26.21
CA LEU A 584 15.80 0.99 26.10
C LEU A 584 16.66 1.10 27.35
N THR A 585 17.50 0.11 27.59
CA THR A 585 18.40 0.00 28.76
C THR A 585 19.83 -0.20 28.31
N ASP A 586 20.77 0.05 29.21
CA ASP A 586 22.21 -0.18 29.02
C ASP A 586 22.61 -1.67 29.04
N GLY A 587 21.64 -2.58 28.96
CA GLY A 587 21.83 -4.03 29.02
C GLY A 587 22.02 -4.58 30.47
N ARG A 588 22.19 -3.72 31.46
CA ARG A 588 22.30 -4.13 32.89
C ARG A 588 20.92 -4.31 33.52
N THR A 589 19.94 -3.57 33.06
CA THR A 589 18.56 -3.68 33.52
C THR A 589 17.84 -4.72 32.67
N VAL A 590 17.51 -5.87 33.25
CA VAL A 590 16.69 -6.90 32.59
C VAL A 590 15.22 -6.52 32.72
N MET A 591 14.57 -6.21 31.61
CA MET A 591 13.13 -5.97 31.61
C MET A 591 12.39 -7.28 31.39
N LYS A 592 11.36 -7.51 32.22
CA LYS A 592 10.43 -8.65 32.03
C LYS A 592 9.54 -8.38 30.81
N GLU A 593 8.97 -9.44 30.27
CA GLU A 593 7.94 -9.34 29.26
C GLU A 593 6.72 -8.59 29.82
N LEU A 594 6.21 -7.60 29.06
CA LEU A 594 5.17 -6.66 29.50
C LEU A 594 3.83 -6.91 28.77
N LYS A 595 3.51 -8.17 28.44
CA LYS A 595 2.32 -8.51 27.66
C LYS A 595 1.02 -8.62 28.47
N ASP A 596 1.10 -8.82 29.78
CA ASP A 596 -0.05 -8.87 30.67
C ASP A 596 -0.23 -7.56 31.46
N ASN A 597 -1.44 -7.37 32.01
CA ASN A 597 -1.78 -6.14 32.75
C ASN A 597 -0.99 -5.99 34.04
N ASP A 598 -0.79 -7.06 34.80
CA ASP A 598 -0.15 -7.02 36.12
C ASP A 598 1.34 -6.68 36.02
N SER A 599 2.04 -7.30 35.06
CA SER A 599 3.45 -7.00 34.80
C SER A 599 3.64 -5.59 34.27
N PHE A 600 2.76 -5.13 33.38
CA PHE A 600 2.81 -3.78 32.85
C PHE A 600 2.48 -2.73 33.93
N GLU A 601 1.44 -2.96 34.74
CA GLU A 601 1.05 -2.05 35.81
C GLU A 601 2.18 -1.89 36.84
N THR A 602 2.79 -2.99 37.25
CA THR A 602 3.97 -2.98 38.14
C THR A 602 5.10 -2.13 37.53
N PHE A 603 5.38 -2.35 36.24
CA PHE A 603 6.44 -1.61 35.53
C PHE A 603 6.13 -0.11 35.41
N ILE A 604 4.91 0.24 34.98
CA ILE A 604 4.58 1.64 34.69
C ILE A 604 4.47 2.49 35.98
N LYS A 605 4.10 1.88 37.09
CA LYS A 605 4.06 2.53 38.41
C LYS A 605 5.44 2.64 39.07
N ASP A 606 6.41 1.80 38.67
CA ASP A 606 7.77 1.84 39.22
C ASP A 606 8.61 2.95 38.56
N LYS A 607 8.84 4.03 39.31
CA LYS A 607 9.68 5.16 38.88
C LYS A 607 11.18 4.90 39.03
N LYS A 608 11.60 3.76 39.60
CA LYS A 608 13.01 3.45 39.86
C LYS A 608 13.68 2.67 38.72
N VAL A 609 12.89 2.15 37.78
CA VAL A 609 13.42 1.45 36.61
C VAL A 609 14.32 2.39 35.80
N LYS A 610 15.58 2.00 35.62
CA LYS A 610 16.57 2.77 34.88
C LYS A 610 16.55 2.43 33.40
N THR A 611 16.23 3.42 32.58
CA THR A 611 16.24 3.36 31.13
C THR A 611 16.83 4.65 30.58
N TYR A 612 17.16 4.71 29.30
CA TYR A 612 17.68 5.94 28.68
C TYR A 612 16.72 7.10 28.83
N ASP A 613 15.40 6.89 28.81
CA ASP A 613 14.39 7.94 28.93
C ASP A 613 14.07 8.33 30.39
N SER A 614 14.60 7.62 31.41
CA SER A 614 14.12 7.77 32.80
C SER A 614 14.33 9.13 33.44
N SER A 615 15.24 9.97 32.90
CA SER A 615 15.49 11.34 33.36
C SER A 615 14.52 12.38 32.76
N PHE A 616 13.74 12.02 31.74
CA PHE A 616 12.87 12.97 31.03
C PHE A 616 11.47 13.08 31.64
N PRO A 617 10.83 14.26 31.53
CA PRO A 617 9.55 14.51 32.19
C PRO A 617 8.42 13.59 31.80
N MET A 618 8.35 13.18 30.51
CA MET A 618 7.28 12.32 29.99
C MET A 618 7.55 10.82 30.16
N TYR A 619 8.68 10.42 30.77
CA TYR A 619 8.98 9.02 31.05
C TYR A 619 7.88 8.33 31.88
N ARG A 620 7.32 9.05 32.86
CA ARG A 620 6.14 8.65 33.65
C ARG A 620 5.20 9.84 33.79
N TRP A 621 3.92 9.56 33.71
CA TRP A 621 2.88 10.57 33.95
C TRP A 621 1.64 9.91 34.55
N GLU A 622 0.80 10.72 35.17
CA GLU A 622 -0.43 10.32 35.82
C GLU A 622 -1.53 11.33 35.49
N THR A 623 -2.72 10.86 35.23
CA THR A 623 -3.92 11.71 35.07
C THR A 623 -5.15 10.99 35.61
N LYS A 624 -6.27 11.73 35.74
CA LYS A 624 -7.54 11.19 36.23
C LYS A 624 -8.69 11.68 35.36
N PHE A 625 -9.64 10.81 35.16
CA PHE A 625 -10.92 11.15 34.53
C PHE A 625 -12.07 10.44 35.30
N THR A 626 -13.32 10.89 35.11
CA THR A 626 -14.49 10.27 35.69
C THR A 626 -15.28 9.48 34.62
N ASN A 627 -16.16 8.54 35.05
CA ASN A 627 -17.11 7.91 34.15
C ASN A 627 -17.89 8.94 33.33
N ARG A 628 -18.32 10.06 33.96
CA ARG A 628 -19.06 11.13 33.30
C ARG A 628 -18.26 11.88 32.22
N ASP A 629 -16.94 11.98 32.35
CA ASP A 629 -16.10 12.58 31.32
C ASP A 629 -16.05 11.67 30.09
N LEU A 630 -15.97 10.36 30.31
CA LEU A 630 -15.92 9.39 29.22
C LEU A 630 -17.30 9.17 28.55
N GLU A 631 -18.41 9.29 29.32
CA GLU A 631 -19.78 9.22 28.80
C GLU A 631 -20.09 10.33 27.78
N LYS A 632 -19.40 11.47 27.83
CA LYS A 632 -19.49 12.52 26.78
C LYS A 632 -18.99 12.06 25.41
N LYS A 633 -18.14 11.04 25.37
CA LYS A 633 -17.46 10.53 24.16
C LYS A 633 -17.93 9.14 23.76
N VAL A 634 -18.53 8.41 24.67
CA VAL A 634 -19.00 7.05 24.47
C VAL A 634 -20.49 6.97 24.75
N SER A 635 -21.29 6.65 23.75
CA SER A 635 -22.74 6.49 23.83
C SER A 635 -23.19 5.07 23.57
N GLY A 636 -24.42 4.73 23.97
CA GLY A 636 -25.08 3.46 23.65
C GLY A 636 -24.69 2.26 24.52
N ILE A 637 -24.02 2.50 25.67
CA ILE A 637 -23.68 1.43 26.62
C ILE A 637 -24.16 1.73 28.06
N GLY A 638 -24.96 2.79 28.23
CA GLY A 638 -25.43 3.21 29.55
C GLY A 638 -24.33 3.87 30.41
N GLU A 639 -24.48 3.82 31.73
CA GLU A 639 -23.53 4.38 32.70
C GLU A 639 -22.23 3.55 32.68
N ILE A 640 -21.08 4.23 32.55
CA ILE A 640 -19.78 3.54 32.49
C ILE A 640 -19.39 3.03 33.87
N GLN A 641 -19.15 1.72 33.95
CA GLN A 641 -18.84 0.99 35.17
C GLN A 641 -17.38 0.55 35.29
N ALA A 642 -16.71 0.26 34.15
CA ALA A 642 -15.31 -0.16 34.14
C ALA A 642 -14.61 0.22 32.84
N VAL A 643 -13.30 0.46 32.91
CA VAL A 643 -12.42 0.73 31.77
C VAL A 643 -11.12 -0.03 31.98
N PHE A 644 -10.74 -0.92 31.05
CA PHE A 644 -9.50 -1.69 31.19
C PHE A 644 -8.93 -2.11 29.84
N VAL A 645 -7.62 -2.32 29.81
CA VAL A 645 -6.89 -2.83 28.64
C VAL A 645 -7.11 -4.35 28.53
N THR A 646 -7.57 -4.84 27.39
CA THR A 646 -7.81 -6.27 27.15
C THR A 646 -6.71 -6.94 26.33
N GLU A 647 -5.96 -6.16 25.55
CA GLU A 647 -4.87 -6.68 24.72
C GLU A 647 -3.70 -5.69 24.71
N ARG A 648 -2.48 -6.21 24.90
CA ARG A 648 -1.25 -5.45 24.84
C ARG A 648 -0.35 -5.92 23.69
N GLY A 649 0.36 -4.98 23.09
CA GLY A 649 1.43 -5.23 22.14
C GLY A 649 2.80 -5.29 22.83
N THR A 650 3.83 -5.42 22.01
CA THR A 650 5.23 -5.45 22.47
C THR A 650 5.56 -4.21 23.32
N GLY A 651 6.26 -4.43 24.43
CA GLY A 651 6.58 -3.35 25.38
C GLY A 651 5.40 -2.90 26.24
N GLY A 652 4.25 -3.58 26.18
CA GLY A 652 3.09 -3.34 27.04
C GLY A 652 2.12 -2.26 26.51
N ILE A 653 2.26 -1.77 25.29
CA ILE A 653 1.34 -0.80 24.71
C ILE A 653 -0.08 -1.36 24.62
N ALA A 654 -1.10 -0.56 24.91
CA ALA A 654 -2.49 -0.96 24.79
C ALA A 654 -2.89 -1.07 23.30
N LYS A 655 -3.34 -2.26 22.87
CA LYS A 655 -3.89 -2.53 21.53
C LYS A 655 -5.40 -2.52 21.52
N LYS A 656 -6.02 -3.03 22.60
CA LYS A 656 -7.47 -2.99 22.76
C LYS A 656 -7.84 -2.50 24.17
N LEU A 657 -8.79 -1.61 24.21
CA LEU A 657 -9.41 -1.10 25.41
C LEU A 657 -10.88 -1.50 25.44
N LYS A 658 -11.35 -2.01 26.58
CA LYS A 658 -12.77 -2.31 26.80
C LYS A 658 -13.36 -1.29 27.77
N ILE A 659 -14.48 -0.70 27.40
CA ILE A 659 -15.30 0.17 28.21
C ILE A 659 -16.59 -0.57 28.46
N TYR A 660 -16.88 -0.84 29.74
CA TYR A 660 -18.06 -1.58 30.17
C TYR A 660 -19.05 -0.64 30.80
N GLY A 661 -20.27 -0.65 30.32
CA GLY A 661 -21.39 0.15 30.83
C GLY A 661 -22.54 -0.71 31.35
N SER A 662 -23.55 -0.07 31.94
CA SER A 662 -24.73 -0.74 32.50
C SER A 662 -25.62 -1.42 31.45
N GLU A 663 -25.54 -1.02 30.17
CA GLU A 663 -26.38 -1.49 29.08
C GLU A 663 -25.61 -2.19 27.97
N GLY A 664 -24.28 -2.29 28.10
CA GLY A 664 -23.44 -2.92 27.10
C GLY A 664 -21.95 -2.62 27.25
N GLU A 665 -21.19 -2.95 26.21
CA GLU A 665 -19.76 -2.71 26.19
C GLU A 665 -19.29 -2.10 24.86
N LYS A 666 -18.18 -1.40 24.89
CA LYS A 666 -17.49 -0.88 23.70
C LYS A 666 -16.04 -1.31 23.71
N ILE A 667 -15.59 -1.87 22.60
CA ILE A 667 -14.17 -2.18 22.36
C ILE A 667 -13.58 -1.10 21.47
N VAL A 668 -12.45 -0.55 21.89
CA VAL A 668 -11.67 0.44 21.15
C VAL A 668 -10.35 -0.21 20.76
N SER A 669 -10.06 -0.31 19.48
CA SER A 669 -8.86 -0.94 18.93
C SER A 669 -7.91 0.07 18.30
N GLY A 670 -6.61 -0.14 18.47
CA GLY A 670 -5.56 0.73 17.96
C GLY A 670 -5.12 1.82 18.93
N GLU A 671 -3.81 2.05 19.01
CA GLU A 671 -3.19 2.97 19.99
C GLU A 671 -3.71 4.39 19.85
N SER A 672 -3.85 4.89 18.61
CA SER A 672 -4.32 6.25 18.33
C SER A 672 -5.77 6.45 18.77
N GLN A 673 -6.65 5.47 18.53
CA GLN A 673 -8.05 5.51 18.94
C GLN A 673 -8.18 5.47 20.47
N ILE A 674 -7.37 4.65 21.14
CA ILE A 674 -7.35 4.57 22.60
C ILE A 674 -6.90 5.92 23.18
N ARG A 675 -5.86 6.52 22.63
CA ARG A 675 -5.38 7.86 23.06
C ARG A 675 -6.45 8.93 22.87
N SER A 676 -7.13 8.93 21.75
CA SER A 676 -8.18 9.89 21.42
C SER A 676 -9.41 9.75 22.32
N ILE A 677 -9.90 8.53 22.55
CA ILE A 677 -11.12 8.32 23.36
C ILE A 677 -10.91 8.70 24.84
N LEU A 678 -9.72 8.41 25.38
CA LEU A 678 -9.38 8.69 26.78
C LEU A 678 -8.84 10.10 27.01
N GLY A 679 -8.29 10.78 25.98
CA GLY A 679 -7.70 12.11 26.09
C GLY A 679 -8.76 13.20 26.10
N ASP A 680 -8.52 14.30 26.82
CA ASP A 680 -9.34 15.51 26.86
C ASP A 680 -8.50 16.71 27.26
N GLU A 681 -8.73 17.88 26.69
CA GLU A 681 -7.96 19.11 26.96
C GLU A 681 -8.06 19.57 28.42
N SER A 682 -9.10 19.17 29.13
CA SER A 682 -9.29 19.49 30.55
C SER A 682 -8.48 18.60 31.50
N LEU A 683 -7.92 17.48 30.99
CA LEU A 683 -7.15 16.58 31.85
C LEU A 683 -5.84 17.19 32.28
N VAL A 684 -5.51 16.96 33.56
CA VAL A 684 -4.26 17.44 34.18
C VAL A 684 -3.30 16.27 34.28
N TYR A 685 -2.22 16.33 33.52
CA TYR A 685 -1.15 15.30 33.51
C TYR A 685 -0.06 15.74 34.51
N ARG A 686 0.19 14.93 35.53
CA ARG A 686 1.32 15.10 36.44
C ARG A 686 2.50 14.28 35.93
N LYS A 687 3.56 14.99 35.49
CA LYS A 687 4.75 14.40 34.88
C LYS A 687 5.74 13.83 35.89
N ASN A 688 6.74 13.12 35.42
CA ASN A 688 7.81 12.51 36.24
C ASN A 688 8.60 13.52 37.08
N ASP A 689 8.75 14.73 36.58
CA ASP A 689 9.40 15.89 37.29
C ASP A 689 8.47 16.60 38.31
N GLY A 690 7.26 16.08 38.49
CA GLY A 690 6.23 16.67 39.37
C GLY A 690 5.45 17.84 38.81
N LYS A 691 5.84 18.37 37.64
CA LYS A 691 5.10 19.46 36.98
C LYS A 691 3.83 18.94 36.31
N THR A 692 2.87 19.82 36.16
CA THR A 692 1.60 19.52 35.48
C THR A 692 1.57 20.08 34.08
N GLN A 693 0.73 19.46 33.23
CA GLN A 693 0.45 19.86 31.86
C GLN A 693 -1.04 19.62 31.54
N THR A 694 -1.64 20.52 30.77
CA THR A 694 -3.04 20.46 30.30
C THR A 694 -3.11 20.81 28.80
N GLY A 695 -4.29 20.77 28.21
CA GLY A 695 -4.54 21.25 26.85
C GLY A 695 -4.25 20.22 25.75
N TRP A 696 -4.13 18.95 26.07
CA TRP A 696 -3.97 17.88 25.06
C TRP A 696 -5.30 17.19 24.79
N SER A 697 -5.73 17.19 23.53
CA SER A 697 -6.97 16.53 23.09
C SER A 697 -6.87 14.99 23.10
N SER A 698 -5.65 14.41 23.17
CA SER A 698 -5.41 12.97 23.24
C SER A 698 -4.41 12.64 24.35
N MET A 699 -4.43 11.39 24.84
CA MET A 699 -3.42 10.90 25.79
C MET A 699 -2.01 10.97 25.19
N PRO A 700 -0.96 11.26 26.01
CA PRO A 700 0.42 11.35 25.52
C PRO A 700 0.91 10.06 24.81
N SER A 701 0.51 8.90 25.31
CA SER A 701 0.81 7.59 24.73
C SER A 701 -0.27 6.58 25.06
N ALA A 702 -0.21 5.40 24.47
CA ALA A 702 -1.04 4.25 24.84
C ALA A 702 -0.31 3.26 25.77
N TYR A 703 0.83 3.60 26.33
CA TYR A 703 1.49 2.85 27.41
C TYR A 703 0.84 3.22 28.75
N ILE A 704 -0.32 2.61 29.03
CA ILE A 704 -1.20 2.98 30.14
C ILE A 704 -1.63 1.77 30.98
N ALA A 705 -1.78 1.97 32.28
CA ALA A 705 -2.56 1.16 33.21
C ALA A 705 -3.67 2.02 33.80
N ILE A 706 -4.84 1.46 34.04
CA ILE A 706 -6.03 2.16 34.46
C ILE A 706 -6.64 1.44 35.66
N ASP A 707 -6.87 2.17 36.79
CA ASP A 707 -7.57 1.65 37.96
C ASP A 707 -8.73 2.56 38.35
N GLU A 708 -9.82 1.98 38.82
CA GLU A 708 -10.85 2.71 39.58
C GLU A 708 -10.29 3.03 40.96
N THR A 709 -10.04 4.30 41.25
CA THR A 709 -9.40 4.73 42.49
C THR A 709 -10.35 5.41 43.50
N ALA A 710 -11.53 5.80 43.06
CA ALA A 710 -12.59 6.29 43.93
C ALA A 710 -13.97 6.01 43.31
N ARG A 711 -14.95 5.75 44.21
CA ARG A 711 -16.35 5.58 43.87
C ARG A 711 -17.21 6.28 44.89
N ASP A 712 -18.14 7.09 44.45
CA ASP A 712 -19.21 7.66 45.25
C ASP A 712 -20.51 6.88 44.95
N GLU A 713 -20.95 6.09 45.90
CA GLU A 713 -22.13 5.20 45.75
C GLU A 713 -23.44 5.99 45.66
N GLU A 714 -23.52 7.21 46.20
CA GLU A 714 -24.74 8.03 46.15
C GLU A 714 -24.94 8.66 44.77
N SER A 715 -23.89 9.20 44.20
CA SER A 715 -23.92 9.89 42.89
C SER A 715 -23.63 8.98 41.70
N GLY A 716 -23.14 7.76 41.93
CA GLY A 716 -22.64 6.85 40.89
C GLY A 716 -21.34 7.33 40.24
N LEU A 717 -20.70 8.37 40.80
CA LEU A 717 -19.47 8.91 40.22
C LEU A 717 -18.29 7.96 40.49
N ARG A 718 -17.60 7.58 39.41
CA ARG A 718 -16.40 6.75 39.45
C ARG A 718 -15.21 7.56 38.96
N THR A 719 -14.11 7.46 39.65
CA THR A 719 -12.86 8.10 39.24
C THR A 719 -11.83 7.05 38.85
N PHE A 720 -11.33 7.18 37.64
CA PHE A 720 -10.29 6.34 37.09
C PHE A 720 -8.96 7.09 37.10
N THR A 721 -7.92 6.49 37.66
CA THR A 721 -6.55 6.98 37.55
C THR A 721 -5.82 6.23 36.48
N VAL A 722 -5.16 6.95 35.59
CA VAL A 722 -4.31 6.43 34.52
C VAL A 722 -2.87 6.68 34.87
N TRP A 723 -2.08 5.63 35.02
CA TRP A 723 -0.63 5.69 35.06
C TRP A 723 -0.10 5.41 33.68
N GLY A 724 0.67 6.33 33.14
CA GLY A 724 1.21 6.20 31.81
C GLY A 724 2.69 6.55 31.72
N GLY A 725 3.27 6.23 30.59
CA GLY A 725 4.65 6.58 30.29
C GLY A 725 4.91 6.77 28.82
N GLY A 726 5.86 7.65 28.53
CA GLY A 726 6.20 8.01 27.16
C GLY A 726 5.32 9.11 26.56
N TYR A 727 5.77 9.60 25.40
CA TYR A 727 5.07 10.60 24.58
C TYR A 727 5.29 10.27 23.10
N GLY A 728 4.22 9.88 22.43
CA GLY A 728 4.18 9.44 21.04
C GLY A 728 3.73 7.98 20.89
N HIS A 729 3.87 7.45 19.69
CA HIS A 729 3.34 6.13 19.29
C HIS A 729 4.21 4.95 19.73
N GLY A 730 5.47 5.17 20.09
CA GLY A 730 6.35 4.14 20.62
C GLY A 730 7.06 3.24 19.60
N VAL A 731 6.85 3.43 18.29
CA VAL A 731 7.51 2.65 17.22
C VAL A 731 8.79 3.36 16.77
N GLY A 732 9.90 2.64 16.64
CA GLY A 732 11.17 3.17 16.15
C GLY A 732 11.99 3.89 17.21
N MET A 733 12.64 5.02 16.86
CA MET A 733 13.59 5.72 17.71
C MET A 733 12.90 6.61 18.76
N SER A 734 13.25 6.45 20.05
CA SER A 734 12.95 7.46 21.07
C SER A 734 13.97 8.61 20.97
N GLN A 735 13.50 9.84 20.71
CA GLN A 735 14.34 11.03 20.60
C GLN A 735 15.07 11.32 21.91
N ASN A 736 14.38 11.22 23.04
CA ASN A 736 14.97 11.40 24.37
C ASN A 736 15.91 10.23 24.74
N GLY A 737 15.58 9.01 24.31
CA GLY A 737 16.49 7.85 24.45
C GLY A 737 17.78 8.06 23.67
N ALA A 738 17.70 8.50 22.42
CA ALA A 738 18.87 8.82 21.59
C ALA A 738 19.72 9.94 22.23
N GLN A 739 19.08 10.99 22.76
CA GLN A 739 19.78 12.04 23.49
C GLN A 739 20.55 11.53 24.71
N GLN A 740 19.99 10.60 25.47
CA GLN A 740 20.69 10.04 26.63
C GLN A 740 21.81 9.11 26.20
N MET A 741 21.62 8.32 25.14
CA MET A 741 22.69 7.47 24.59
C MET A 741 23.87 8.31 24.11
N ALA A 742 23.61 9.44 23.41
CA ALA A 742 24.64 10.36 22.97
C ALA A 742 25.39 11.01 24.15
N ARG A 743 24.70 11.38 25.24
CA ARG A 743 25.33 11.85 26.49
C ARG A 743 26.25 10.82 27.13
N GLU A 744 25.96 9.53 26.95
CA GLU A 744 26.77 8.42 27.43
C GLU A 744 27.91 8.05 26.47
N GLY A 745 28.09 8.82 25.37
CA GLY A 745 29.19 8.69 24.41
C GLY A 745 28.94 7.67 23.32
N ASN A 746 27.68 7.34 23.03
CA ASN A 746 27.35 6.53 21.87
C ASN A 746 27.27 7.40 20.60
N ASP A 747 27.78 6.87 19.49
CA ASP A 747 27.66 7.44 18.16
C ASP A 747 26.24 7.19 17.57
N TYR A 748 25.86 7.99 16.53
CA TYR A 748 24.59 7.90 15.83
C TYR A 748 24.43 6.62 15.01
#